data_7e1eebf1f6adba0188148262320d4087
#
_entry.id   7e1eebf1f6adba0188148262320d4087
#
_cell.length_a   1.000
_cell.length_b   1.000
_cell.length_c   1.000
_cell.angle_alpha   90.00
_cell.angle_beta   90.00
_cell.angle_gamma   90.00
#
_symmetry.space_group_name_H-M   'P 1'
#
loop_
_entity.id
_entity.type
_entity.pdbx_description
1 polymer ?
#
loop_
_entity_poly.entity_id
_entity_poly.type
_entity_poly.pdbx_seq_one_letter_code
_entity_poly.pdbx_strand_id
1 'polypeptide(L)'
;MKKKQAAEKPDRHKKKGKTKPGLTFVERRRLAELKHMLAGTNKNAEKPTTAQKTITFQKMYRDGICQVTSGFYTKMVEFYDINYDLLEIEDKGEILEEYSRLINYFDPSIKFELFLFNRQVNEQTLIDQFDIPLQADDFDDIREEYTQMLKKQAAKGNNGIIKSKYLIFGIESKGFKEARAKLVSIEADVIKNLTNLGTHAKSLDGKERLRILHEYFNQDTMEPFRFSFKELAESGKSVKDYIAPPGFDFRYPSRFKAGKMYGSVHYLDIIAPKFDDELLKKLLDLDANLTITMHMQTMDPVKAIKMLKGALTNIQKMKIEEQKKAVRSGYDMDILPTDIITYEKDTLDLLDDLNSSNQKMVKMTFLLTCYGRNKRELENITQRVSGIIQQANCNLRCMQYLQEQGLMASAPIGCNDTGIERDLTTKSTAILVPFCTQELFMPAPAIYYGLNALSNNMIMADRKRLRTPNGVILGTPGSGKSFSAKREILSCFLMTKDDIVVCDPEGEYFALVGALHGQVVRLATNSKDYLNPMDIQLSHKGDKEALKLKSDFIITLCDLIAGGKNGLENDEKGIIDECIRHIYDAYFENPVPENMPILEDLYNALLEHKNKKAERIANSLVLYVHGSQNYFNHRTNVDSQNRIMCFDIRDLGNQLKELGMLIVQDAVWNRVSQNRERKIATRYYCDEFHLLLKEKQTAIYQLR
;
A
#
# COMPACT_ATOMS: atom_id res chain seq x y z
N MET A 1 64.88 82.42 -33.14
CA MET A 1 65.41 82.28 -31.92
C MET A 1 64.37 81.68 -30.91
N LYS A 2 64.18 80.43 -30.89
CA LYS A 2 63.14 79.79 -30.10
C LYS A 2 63.82 78.75 -29.17
N LYS A 3 63.73 78.95 -27.83
CA LYS A 3 64.18 78.02 -26.85
C LYS A 3 63.17 76.84 -26.79
N LYS A 4 63.67 75.60 -26.87
CA LYS A 4 62.92 74.40 -26.55
C LYS A 4 63.02 74.16 -25.05
N GLN A 5 61.87 74.17 -24.39
CA GLN A 5 61.73 73.67 -23.06
C GLN A 5 61.53 72.13 -23.06
N ALA A 6 62.38 71.44 -22.28
CA ALA A 6 62.26 70.01 -22.03
C ALA A 6 61.16 69.75 -21.00
N ALA A 7 60.19 68.88 -21.28
CA ALA A 7 59.18 68.45 -20.40
C ALA A 7 59.66 67.21 -19.65
N GLU A 8 59.68 67.28 -18.30
CA GLU A 8 59.90 66.16 -17.40
C GLU A 8 58.74 65.16 -17.47
N LYS A 9 59.05 63.88 -17.56
CA LYS A 9 58.08 62.80 -17.49
C LYS A 9 57.76 62.46 -16.01
N PRO A 10 56.48 62.36 -15.57
CA PRO A 10 56.16 61.96 -14.25
C PRO A 10 56.40 60.46 -14.06
N ASP A 11 56.92 60.15 -12.91
CA ASP A 11 57.25 58.84 -12.36
C ASP A 11 56.01 57.89 -12.27
N ARG A 12 56.08 56.74 -12.93
CA ARG A 12 55.03 55.74 -12.91
C ARG A 12 55.10 54.91 -11.60
N HIS A 13 54.37 55.32 -10.59
CA HIS A 13 54.05 54.41 -9.45
C HIS A 13 53.37 53.16 -10.00
N LYS A 14 54.04 52.03 -9.90
CA LYS A 14 53.47 50.68 -10.10
C LYS A 14 52.35 50.47 -9.10
N LYS A 15 51.09 50.59 -9.53
CA LYS A 15 49.95 50.06 -8.84
C LYS A 15 50.11 48.54 -8.75
N LYS A 16 50.41 47.99 -7.56
CA LYS A 16 50.27 46.55 -7.26
C LYS A 16 48.85 46.12 -7.57
N GLY A 17 48.69 45.31 -8.63
CA GLY A 17 47.42 44.70 -8.98
C GLY A 17 46.95 43.85 -7.82
N LYS A 18 45.74 44.14 -7.31
CA LYS A 18 45.01 43.24 -6.40
C LYS A 18 44.83 41.93 -7.16
N THR A 19 45.57 40.89 -6.79
CA THR A 19 45.30 39.51 -7.17
C THR A 19 43.89 39.19 -6.69
N LYS A 20 42.96 38.89 -7.63
CA LYS A 20 41.65 38.38 -7.31
C LYS A 20 41.85 37.15 -6.41
N PRO A 21 41.15 37.03 -5.26
CA PRO A 21 41.26 35.85 -4.42
C PRO A 21 40.95 34.64 -5.30
N GLY A 22 41.81 33.63 -5.29
CA GLY A 22 41.60 32.39 -6.02
C GLY A 22 40.33 31.73 -5.46
N LEU A 23 39.54 31.16 -6.37
CA LEU A 23 38.34 30.42 -6.01
C LEU A 23 38.64 29.44 -4.86
N THR A 24 37.81 29.42 -3.86
CA THR A 24 37.87 28.44 -2.76
C THR A 24 37.70 27.02 -3.33
N PHE A 25 38.10 26.02 -2.57
CA PHE A 25 37.93 24.60 -2.96
C PHE A 25 36.48 24.29 -3.32
N VAL A 26 35.51 24.80 -2.52
CA VAL A 26 34.07 24.68 -2.76
C VAL A 26 33.65 25.35 -4.08
N GLU A 27 34.16 26.52 -4.38
CA GLU A 27 33.84 27.22 -5.61
C GLU A 27 34.47 26.54 -6.86
N ARG A 28 35.67 25.96 -6.73
CA ARG A 28 36.30 25.17 -7.81
C ARG A 28 35.50 23.89 -8.11
N ARG A 29 35.06 23.19 -7.05
CA ARG A 29 34.20 22.00 -7.16
C ARG A 29 32.86 22.37 -7.83
N ARG A 30 32.24 23.45 -7.41
CA ARG A 30 30.98 23.98 -7.97
C ARG A 30 31.14 24.36 -9.45
N LEU A 31 32.28 24.96 -9.82
CA LEU A 31 32.58 25.29 -11.22
C LEU A 31 32.86 24.04 -12.07
N ALA A 32 33.46 23.00 -11.48
CA ALA A 32 33.68 21.71 -12.15
C ALA A 32 32.35 20.97 -12.36
N GLU A 33 31.45 20.95 -11.34
CA GLU A 33 30.10 20.37 -11.44
C GLU A 33 29.28 21.11 -12.52
N LEU A 34 29.26 22.44 -12.53
CA LEU A 34 28.60 23.24 -13.56
C LEU A 34 29.18 22.98 -14.95
N LYS A 35 30.48 22.83 -15.07
CA LYS A 35 31.12 22.49 -16.35
C LYS A 35 30.78 21.10 -16.82
N HIS A 36 30.66 20.12 -15.90
CA HIS A 36 30.25 18.75 -16.21
C HIS A 36 28.78 18.68 -16.64
N MET A 37 27.91 19.40 -15.96
CA MET A 37 26.50 19.56 -16.35
C MET A 37 26.34 20.19 -17.74
N LEU A 38 27.08 21.24 -18.02
CA LEU A 38 27.04 21.92 -19.31
C LEU A 38 27.72 21.13 -20.45
N ALA A 39 28.68 20.25 -20.13
CA ALA A 39 29.33 19.36 -21.11
C ALA A 39 28.43 18.19 -21.52
N GLY A 40 27.52 17.72 -20.62
CA GLY A 40 26.53 16.68 -20.92
C GLY A 40 25.39 17.15 -21.83
N THR A 41 25.19 18.46 -21.96
CA THR A 41 24.20 19.01 -22.89
C THR A 41 24.76 18.99 -24.32
N ASN A 42 24.12 18.19 -25.16
CA ASN A 42 24.52 18.06 -26.57
C ASN A 42 24.34 19.44 -27.27
N LYS A 43 25.44 20.16 -27.47
CA LYS A 43 25.45 21.54 -28.02
C LYS A 43 24.87 21.66 -29.44
N ASN A 44 24.67 20.52 -30.12
CA ASN A 44 24.18 20.45 -31.51
C ASN A 44 22.75 19.93 -31.61
N ALA A 45 22.05 19.68 -30.51
CA ALA A 45 20.65 19.28 -30.57
C ALA A 45 19.78 20.49 -30.94
N GLU A 46 18.99 20.38 -31.99
CA GLU A 46 17.95 21.36 -32.31
C GLU A 46 17.01 21.52 -31.14
N LYS A 47 16.75 22.76 -30.71
CA LYS A 47 15.81 23.01 -29.61
C LYS A 47 14.42 22.48 -29.97
N PRO A 48 13.76 21.72 -29.10
CA PRO A 48 12.44 21.20 -29.40
C PRO A 48 11.45 22.36 -29.62
N THR A 49 10.69 22.28 -30.70
CA THR A 49 9.74 23.32 -31.10
C THR A 49 8.32 23.07 -30.60
N THR A 50 8.03 21.88 -30.07
CA THR A 50 6.71 21.49 -29.56
C THR A 50 6.85 20.72 -28.25
N ALA A 51 5.79 20.69 -27.43
CA ALA A 51 5.75 19.91 -26.18
C ALA A 51 6.03 18.42 -26.41
N GLN A 52 5.51 17.85 -27.50
CA GLN A 52 5.74 16.44 -27.85
C GLN A 52 7.20 16.13 -28.16
N LYS A 53 7.91 17.07 -28.82
CA LYS A 53 9.35 16.92 -29.11
C LYS A 53 10.23 17.07 -27.88
N THR A 54 9.78 17.80 -26.87
CA THR A 54 10.46 17.95 -25.58
C THR A 54 10.48 16.62 -24.80
N ILE A 55 9.42 15.82 -24.90
CA ILE A 55 9.32 14.52 -24.20
C ILE A 55 10.30 13.51 -24.82
N THR A 56 11.17 12.91 -24.00
CA THR A 56 12.40 12.25 -24.48
C THR A 56 12.25 10.81 -25.00
N PHE A 57 11.16 10.06 -24.72
CA PHE A 57 11.04 8.69 -25.22
C PHE A 57 10.58 8.62 -26.69
N GLN A 58 10.88 7.52 -27.37
CA GLN A 58 10.55 7.32 -28.79
C GLN A 58 9.26 6.55 -29.01
N LYS A 59 9.08 5.41 -28.33
CA LYS A 59 7.91 4.53 -28.50
C LYS A 59 7.46 3.92 -27.20
N MET A 60 6.14 3.74 -27.05
CA MET A 60 5.51 2.95 -25.98
C MET A 60 4.82 1.74 -26.62
N TYR A 61 5.18 0.53 -26.17
CA TYR A 61 4.58 -0.71 -26.66
C TYR A 61 3.41 -1.13 -25.75
N ARG A 62 2.53 -1.99 -26.27
CA ARG A 62 1.33 -2.44 -25.53
C ARG A 62 1.65 -3.19 -24.23
N ASP A 63 2.75 -3.95 -24.23
CA ASP A 63 3.23 -4.72 -23.08
C ASP A 63 3.99 -3.90 -22.02
N GLY A 64 3.91 -2.58 -22.10
CA GLY A 64 4.52 -1.68 -21.12
C GLY A 64 6.00 -1.41 -21.35
N ILE A 65 6.62 -1.95 -22.40
CA ILE A 65 8.02 -1.61 -22.71
C ILE A 65 8.05 -0.23 -23.40
N CYS A 66 8.93 0.63 -22.88
CA CYS A 66 9.19 1.95 -23.45
C CYS A 66 10.57 1.96 -24.12
N GLN A 67 10.61 2.30 -25.39
CA GLN A 67 11.85 2.61 -26.09
C GLN A 67 12.20 4.08 -25.85
N VAL A 68 13.21 4.33 -25.03
CA VAL A 68 13.63 5.69 -24.67
C VAL A 68 14.53 6.27 -25.75
N THR A 69 15.59 5.56 -26.12
CA THR A 69 16.48 5.90 -27.23
C THR A 69 16.58 4.73 -28.21
N SER A 70 17.33 4.86 -29.30
CA SER A 70 17.47 3.82 -30.32
C SER A 70 18.08 2.49 -29.82
N GLY A 71 18.61 2.44 -28.63
CA GLY A 71 19.20 1.22 -28.04
C GLY A 71 18.84 0.99 -26.57
N PHE A 72 18.05 1.85 -25.96
CA PHE A 72 17.71 1.77 -24.55
C PHE A 72 16.20 1.56 -24.34
N TYR A 73 15.86 0.51 -23.61
CA TYR A 73 14.48 0.07 -23.37
C TYR A 73 14.23 -0.05 -21.86
N THR A 74 13.05 0.39 -21.41
CA THR A 74 12.66 0.36 -20.01
C THR A 74 11.32 -0.31 -19.79
N LYS A 75 11.13 -0.91 -18.60
CA LYS A 75 9.86 -1.43 -18.11
C LYS A 75 9.58 -0.85 -16.72
N MET A 76 8.33 -0.94 -16.26
CA MET A 76 7.89 -0.26 -15.04
C MET A 76 6.95 -1.17 -14.24
N VAL A 77 7.15 -1.18 -12.93
CA VAL A 77 6.35 -1.91 -11.95
C VAL A 77 5.81 -0.90 -10.93
N GLU A 78 4.54 -0.98 -10.60
CA GLU A 78 3.93 -0.30 -9.48
C GLU A 78 4.06 -1.17 -8.23
N PHE A 79 4.40 -0.58 -7.09
CA PHE A 79 4.45 -1.28 -5.81
C PHE A 79 3.79 -0.45 -4.72
N TYR A 80 3.39 -1.12 -3.63
CA TYR A 80 2.58 -0.53 -2.58
C TYR A 80 3.36 -0.38 -1.27
N ASP A 81 2.79 0.35 -0.33
CA ASP A 81 3.38 0.53 1.00
C ASP A 81 3.28 -0.74 1.87
N ILE A 82 4.18 -0.82 2.82
CA ILE A 82 4.09 -1.66 4.01
C ILE A 82 4.01 -0.75 5.23
N ASN A 83 3.55 -1.26 6.37
CA ASN A 83 3.47 -0.47 7.61
C ASN A 83 4.85 -0.35 8.30
N TYR A 84 5.84 0.19 7.57
CA TYR A 84 7.22 0.32 8.03
C TYR A 84 7.34 1.10 9.35
N ASP A 85 6.54 2.16 9.51
CA ASP A 85 6.58 3.02 10.70
C ASP A 85 6.17 2.31 11.99
N LEU A 86 5.31 1.28 11.88
CA LEU A 86 4.78 0.53 13.02
C LEU A 86 5.65 -0.68 13.40
N LEU A 87 6.71 -0.96 12.63
CA LEU A 87 7.61 -2.07 12.89
C LEU A 87 8.58 -1.76 14.03
N GLU A 88 8.99 -2.79 14.76
CA GLU A 88 10.05 -2.72 15.72
C GLU A 88 11.42 -2.52 15.03
N ILE A 89 12.42 -2.10 15.79
CA ILE A 89 13.75 -1.76 15.23
C ILE A 89 14.40 -2.97 14.52
N GLU A 90 14.18 -4.17 15.05
CA GLU A 90 14.72 -5.42 14.48
C GLU A 90 14.07 -5.71 13.12
N ASP A 91 12.74 -5.63 13.04
CA ASP A 91 11.98 -5.83 11.79
C ASP A 91 12.33 -4.78 10.72
N LYS A 92 12.54 -3.52 11.13
CA LYS A 92 13.05 -2.46 10.24
C LYS A 92 14.42 -2.82 9.65
N GLY A 93 15.29 -3.42 10.48
CA GLY A 93 16.58 -3.92 10.05
C GLY A 93 16.47 -4.97 8.95
N GLU A 94 15.55 -5.93 9.10
CA GLU A 94 15.29 -6.97 8.08
C GLU A 94 14.79 -6.36 6.76
N ILE A 95 13.88 -5.40 6.83
CA ILE A 95 13.39 -4.70 5.63
C ILE A 95 14.54 -3.96 4.91
N LEU A 96 15.42 -3.29 5.66
CA LEU A 96 16.57 -2.60 5.09
C LEU A 96 17.56 -3.57 4.41
N GLU A 97 17.75 -4.74 5.00
CA GLU A 97 18.61 -5.80 4.39
C GLU A 97 17.96 -6.35 3.10
N GLU A 98 16.67 -6.67 3.11
CA GLU A 98 15.98 -7.15 1.92
C GLU A 98 15.94 -6.06 0.82
N TYR A 99 15.77 -4.78 1.19
CA TYR A 99 15.83 -3.68 0.24
C TYR A 99 17.26 -3.51 -0.32
N SER A 100 18.29 -3.71 0.49
CA SER A 100 19.69 -3.77 0.04
C SER A 100 19.90 -4.92 -0.95
N ARG A 101 19.29 -6.09 -0.73
CA ARG A 101 19.33 -7.22 -1.67
C ARG A 101 18.67 -6.89 -3.00
N LEU A 102 17.52 -6.19 -2.98
CA LEU A 102 16.87 -5.70 -4.20
C LEU A 102 17.79 -4.75 -4.99
N ILE A 103 18.46 -3.81 -4.33
CA ILE A 103 19.41 -2.90 -4.99
C ILE A 103 20.59 -3.70 -5.56
N ASN A 104 21.12 -4.66 -4.83
CA ASN A 104 22.24 -5.51 -5.26
C ASN A 104 21.85 -6.50 -6.38
N TYR A 105 20.57 -6.81 -6.57
CA TYR A 105 20.08 -7.61 -7.68
C TYR A 105 20.44 -6.98 -9.03
N PHE A 106 20.34 -5.65 -9.15
CA PHE A 106 20.66 -4.96 -10.37
C PHE A 106 22.18 -4.99 -10.64
N ASP A 107 22.55 -5.53 -11.77
CA ASP A 107 23.93 -5.49 -12.24
C ASP A 107 24.26 -4.13 -12.94
N PRO A 108 25.53 -3.83 -13.20
CA PRO A 108 25.94 -2.55 -13.82
C PRO A 108 25.36 -2.28 -15.20
N SER A 109 24.79 -3.27 -15.88
CA SER A 109 24.14 -3.12 -17.19
C SER A 109 22.69 -2.63 -17.09
N ILE A 110 22.10 -2.73 -15.89
CA ILE A 110 20.71 -2.35 -15.63
C ILE A 110 20.70 -0.99 -14.94
N LYS A 111 20.10 0.00 -15.57
CA LYS A 111 19.78 1.29 -14.94
C LYS A 111 18.39 1.18 -14.33
N PHE A 112 18.22 1.66 -13.12
CA PHE A 112 16.91 1.65 -12.49
C PHE A 112 16.59 2.99 -11.83
N GLU A 113 15.30 3.29 -11.77
CA GLU A 113 14.75 4.54 -11.27
C GLU A 113 13.64 4.21 -10.27
N LEU A 114 13.73 4.77 -9.09
CA LEU A 114 12.62 4.81 -8.14
C LEU A 114 11.89 6.14 -8.31
N PHE A 115 10.61 6.07 -8.62
CA PHE A 115 9.75 7.23 -8.85
C PHE A 115 8.61 7.25 -7.84
N LEU A 116 8.61 8.26 -6.99
CA LEU A 116 7.59 8.49 -5.96
C LEU A 116 6.79 9.73 -6.35
N PHE A 117 5.49 9.58 -6.43
CA PHE A 117 4.61 10.59 -6.97
C PHE A 117 3.49 10.95 -5.98
N ASN A 118 3.64 12.11 -5.34
CA ASN A 118 2.59 12.76 -4.57
C ASN A 118 1.84 13.71 -5.50
N ARG A 119 0.59 13.40 -5.75
CA ARG A 119 -0.28 14.27 -6.56
C ARG A 119 -1.53 14.65 -5.79
N GLN A 120 -1.88 15.90 -5.86
CA GLN A 120 -3.17 16.39 -5.37
C GLN A 120 -4.24 15.96 -6.38
N VAL A 121 -5.19 15.16 -5.91
CA VAL A 121 -6.39 14.85 -6.68
C VAL A 121 -7.36 15.98 -6.50
N ASN A 122 -8.10 16.31 -7.56
CA ASN A 122 -9.15 17.28 -7.44
C ASN A 122 -10.21 16.80 -6.44
N GLU A 123 -10.51 17.64 -5.47
CA GLU A 123 -11.51 17.40 -4.45
C GLU A 123 -12.86 16.96 -5.06
N GLN A 124 -13.25 17.53 -6.20
CA GLN A 124 -14.47 17.14 -6.89
C GLN A 124 -14.42 15.72 -7.45
N THR A 125 -13.31 15.31 -8.07
CA THR A 125 -13.14 13.95 -8.59
C THR A 125 -13.08 12.91 -7.47
N LEU A 126 -12.54 13.29 -6.32
CA LEU A 126 -12.53 12.45 -5.13
C LEU A 126 -13.95 12.35 -4.54
N ILE A 127 -14.65 13.48 -4.45
CA ILE A 127 -16.02 13.58 -3.94
C ILE A 127 -16.98 12.73 -4.79
N ASP A 128 -16.84 12.77 -6.12
CA ASP A 128 -17.67 11.98 -7.04
C ASP A 128 -17.49 10.47 -6.86
N GLN A 129 -16.34 10.02 -6.32
CA GLN A 129 -16.09 8.60 -6.00
C GLN A 129 -16.85 8.13 -4.75
N PHE A 130 -17.33 9.05 -3.92
CA PHE A 130 -18.09 8.75 -2.71
C PHE A 130 -19.61 8.78 -2.92
N ASP A 131 -20.09 9.12 -4.11
CA ASP A 131 -21.50 9.11 -4.41
C ASP A 131 -22.01 7.66 -4.42
N ILE A 132 -22.94 7.38 -3.51
CA ILE A 132 -23.66 6.12 -3.48
C ILE A 132 -24.83 6.25 -4.47
N PRO A 133 -24.89 5.41 -5.52
CA PRO A 133 -25.96 5.49 -6.50
C PRO A 133 -27.33 5.29 -5.86
N LEU A 134 -28.28 6.17 -6.14
CA LEU A 134 -29.68 6.01 -5.75
C LEU A 134 -30.26 4.78 -6.46
N GLN A 135 -31.13 4.04 -5.78
CA GLN A 135 -31.71 2.78 -6.26
C GLN A 135 -33.22 2.85 -6.47
N ALA A 136 -33.82 4.01 -6.23
CA ALA A 136 -35.26 4.26 -6.26
C ALA A 136 -36.04 3.34 -5.28
N ASP A 137 -35.49 3.17 -4.08
CA ASP A 137 -36.08 2.44 -2.97
C ASP A 137 -36.25 3.32 -1.72
N ASP A 138 -36.84 2.79 -0.67
CA ASP A 138 -37.14 3.52 0.59
C ASP A 138 -35.89 3.96 1.36
N PHE A 139 -34.68 3.67 0.88
CA PHE A 139 -33.42 3.98 1.56
C PHE A 139 -32.60 5.07 0.86
N ASP A 140 -33.13 5.72 -0.15
CA ASP A 140 -32.39 6.73 -0.92
C ASP A 140 -32.09 7.97 -0.06
N ASP A 141 -32.96 8.38 0.83
CA ASP A 141 -32.69 9.47 1.79
C ASP A 141 -31.46 9.12 2.68
N ILE A 142 -31.35 7.88 3.12
CA ILE A 142 -30.21 7.41 3.92
C ILE A 142 -28.93 7.38 3.08
N ARG A 143 -29.02 7.01 1.78
CA ARG A 143 -27.87 7.04 0.86
C ARG A 143 -27.35 8.46 0.65
N GLU A 144 -28.26 9.42 0.48
CA GLU A 144 -27.90 10.83 0.35
C GLU A 144 -27.23 11.38 1.61
N GLU A 145 -27.81 11.11 2.80
CA GLU A 145 -27.23 11.55 4.08
C GLU A 145 -25.84 10.90 4.30
N TYR A 146 -25.71 9.60 4.02
CA TYR A 146 -24.46 8.89 4.15
C TYR A 146 -23.40 9.40 3.15
N THR A 147 -23.77 9.68 1.93
CA THR A 147 -22.91 10.31 0.91
C THR A 147 -22.42 11.68 1.39
N GLN A 148 -23.30 12.51 1.95
CA GLN A 148 -22.89 13.81 2.51
C GLN A 148 -21.94 13.67 3.70
N MET A 149 -22.15 12.66 4.55
CA MET A 149 -21.24 12.35 5.64
C MET A 149 -19.86 11.97 5.11
N LEU A 150 -19.78 11.11 4.09
CA LEU A 150 -18.52 10.73 3.45
C LEU A 150 -17.79 11.96 2.86
N LYS A 151 -18.52 12.83 2.17
CA LYS A 151 -17.98 14.10 1.62
C LYS A 151 -17.42 15.00 2.72
N LYS A 152 -18.11 15.12 3.85
CA LYS A 152 -17.65 15.88 5.01
C LYS A 152 -16.40 15.26 5.65
N GLN A 153 -16.29 13.93 5.69
CA GLN A 153 -15.11 13.27 6.21
C GLN A 153 -13.92 13.40 5.23
N ALA A 154 -14.18 13.31 3.93
CA ALA A 154 -13.17 13.58 2.91
C ALA A 154 -12.58 14.99 3.04
N ALA A 155 -13.41 15.98 3.27
CA ALA A 155 -12.97 17.36 3.45
C ALA A 155 -12.15 17.60 4.74
N LYS A 156 -12.27 16.74 5.76
CA LYS A 156 -11.48 16.82 6.99
C LYS A 156 -10.11 16.16 6.89
N GLY A 157 -9.96 15.20 5.99
CA GLY A 157 -8.72 14.45 5.80
C GLY A 157 -7.77 15.13 4.83
N ASN A 158 -6.53 14.64 4.76
CA ASN A 158 -5.55 15.01 3.72
C ASN A 158 -5.84 14.26 2.40
N ASN A 159 -7.09 13.93 2.13
CA ASN A 159 -7.51 13.02 1.04
C ASN A 159 -7.31 13.58 -0.37
N GLY A 160 -6.74 14.78 -0.48
CA GLY A 160 -6.36 15.37 -1.76
C GLY A 160 -5.07 14.82 -2.33
N ILE A 161 -4.29 13.99 -1.60
CA ILE A 161 -2.98 13.51 -2.08
C ILE A 161 -2.98 11.99 -2.23
N ILE A 162 -2.77 11.55 -3.46
CA ILE A 162 -2.46 10.14 -3.76
C ILE A 162 -0.95 9.99 -3.85
N LYS A 163 -0.41 9.04 -3.06
CA LYS A 163 1.00 8.64 -3.08
C LYS A 163 1.14 7.38 -3.93
N SER A 164 1.84 7.48 -5.04
CA SER A 164 2.10 6.34 -5.94
C SER A 164 3.59 6.06 -6.02
N LYS A 165 3.97 4.80 -6.11
CA LYS A 165 5.35 4.33 -6.08
C LYS A 165 5.62 3.40 -7.24
N TYR A 166 6.67 3.70 -7.98
CA TYR A 166 7.01 2.96 -9.19
C TYR A 166 8.50 2.67 -9.23
N LEU A 167 8.84 1.49 -9.70
CA LEU A 167 10.20 1.08 -10.00
C LEU A 167 10.33 0.87 -11.51
N ILE A 168 11.17 1.68 -12.14
CA ILE A 168 11.49 1.61 -13.56
C ILE A 168 12.87 1.00 -13.70
N PHE A 169 13.05 0.07 -14.60
CA PHE A 169 14.36 -0.52 -14.92
C PHE A 169 14.55 -0.61 -16.41
N GLY A 170 15.77 -0.45 -16.83
CA GLY A 170 16.12 -0.37 -18.24
C GLY A 170 17.46 -0.99 -18.59
N ILE A 171 17.54 -1.48 -19.81
CA ILE A 171 18.73 -2.12 -20.38
C ILE A 171 19.06 -1.56 -21.76
N GLU A 172 20.33 -1.59 -22.09
CA GLU A 172 20.79 -1.38 -23.45
C GLU A 172 20.69 -2.69 -24.25
N SER A 173 20.12 -2.64 -25.45
CA SER A 173 19.98 -3.78 -26.35
C SER A 173 19.97 -3.36 -27.80
N LYS A 174 20.48 -4.24 -28.68
CA LYS A 174 20.52 -4.00 -30.12
C LYS A 174 19.16 -4.03 -30.80
N GLY A 175 18.14 -4.62 -30.18
CA GLY A 175 16.81 -4.72 -30.76
C GLY A 175 15.72 -5.03 -29.75
N PHE A 176 14.48 -4.71 -30.14
CA PHE A 176 13.29 -4.86 -29.30
C PHE A 176 13.04 -6.32 -28.82
N LYS A 177 13.23 -7.33 -29.69
CA LYS A 177 12.97 -8.73 -29.31
C LYS A 177 13.87 -9.20 -28.17
N GLU A 178 15.16 -8.86 -28.22
CA GLU A 178 16.12 -9.19 -27.18
C GLU A 178 15.83 -8.41 -25.90
N ALA A 179 15.58 -7.10 -26.02
CA ALA A 179 15.20 -6.25 -24.90
C ALA A 179 13.97 -6.78 -24.18
N ARG A 180 12.93 -7.19 -24.93
CA ARG A 180 11.69 -7.72 -24.37
C ARG A 180 11.92 -8.97 -23.53
N ALA A 181 12.67 -9.94 -24.06
CA ALA A 181 12.94 -11.19 -23.34
C ALA A 181 13.66 -10.93 -22.00
N LYS A 182 14.69 -10.07 -22.02
CA LYS A 182 15.44 -9.70 -20.81
C LYS A 182 14.60 -8.91 -19.81
N LEU A 183 13.85 -7.91 -20.28
CA LEU A 183 13.02 -7.05 -19.40
C LEU A 183 11.88 -7.82 -18.74
N VAL A 184 11.27 -8.81 -19.41
CA VAL A 184 10.25 -9.68 -18.80
C VAL A 184 10.85 -10.56 -17.72
N SER A 185 12.07 -11.09 -17.92
CA SER A 185 12.77 -11.86 -16.87
C SER A 185 13.10 -10.98 -15.65
N ILE A 186 13.67 -9.80 -15.88
CA ILE A 186 14.00 -8.84 -14.81
C ILE A 186 12.72 -8.44 -14.05
N GLU A 187 11.61 -8.22 -14.75
CA GLU A 187 10.32 -7.89 -14.13
C GLU A 187 9.85 -8.97 -13.16
N ALA A 188 9.92 -10.24 -13.57
CA ALA A 188 9.53 -11.36 -12.71
C ALA A 188 10.38 -11.41 -11.43
N ASP A 189 11.70 -11.21 -11.57
CA ASP A 189 12.61 -11.19 -10.44
C ASP A 189 12.38 -9.97 -9.52
N VAL A 190 12.13 -8.80 -10.09
CA VAL A 190 11.80 -7.56 -9.35
C VAL A 190 10.51 -7.73 -8.55
N ILE A 191 9.46 -8.27 -9.16
CA ILE A 191 8.18 -8.54 -8.47
C ILE A 191 8.40 -9.54 -7.33
N LYS A 192 9.19 -10.59 -7.55
CA LYS A 192 9.53 -11.56 -6.51
C LYS A 192 10.27 -10.91 -5.33
N ASN A 193 11.28 -10.09 -5.60
CA ASN A 193 12.04 -9.40 -4.56
C ASN A 193 11.16 -8.40 -3.77
N LEU A 194 10.28 -7.67 -4.45
CA LEU A 194 9.30 -6.79 -3.79
C LEU A 194 8.30 -7.60 -2.94
N THR A 195 7.89 -8.78 -3.40
CA THR A 195 7.02 -9.67 -2.61
C THR A 195 7.74 -10.19 -1.36
N ASN A 196 9.03 -10.49 -1.44
CA ASN A 196 9.85 -10.88 -0.28
C ASN A 196 9.96 -9.74 0.75
N LEU A 197 10.00 -8.49 0.30
CA LEU A 197 9.91 -7.30 1.16
C LEU A 197 8.55 -7.13 1.85
N GLY A 198 7.56 -7.97 1.54
CA GLY A 198 6.21 -7.90 2.09
C GLY A 198 5.28 -6.93 1.37
N THR A 199 5.72 -6.29 0.28
CA THR A 199 4.86 -5.41 -0.53
C THR A 199 4.23 -6.14 -1.70
N HIS A 200 3.05 -5.68 -2.12
CA HIS A 200 2.44 -6.11 -3.37
C HIS A 200 3.04 -5.31 -4.54
N ALA A 201 3.27 -5.97 -5.67
CA ALA A 201 3.79 -5.33 -6.87
C ALA A 201 3.00 -5.75 -8.11
N LYS A 202 2.80 -4.82 -9.03
CA LYS A 202 2.01 -4.99 -10.25
C LYS A 202 2.81 -4.57 -11.48
N SER A 203 2.86 -5.43 -12.50
CA SER A 203 3.34 -5.07 -13.84
C SER A 203 2.41 -4.05 -14.50
N LEU A 204 2.96 -3.05 -15.16
CA LEU A 204 2.20 -2.02 -15.86
C LEU A 204 2.27 -2.22 -17.36
N ASP A 205 1.10 -2.15 -18.01
CA ASP A 205 1.00 -2.15 -19.46
C ASP A 205 1.28 -0.76 -20.08
N GLY A 206 1.29 -0.69 -21.41
CA GLY A 206 1.57 0.56 -22.12
C GLY A 206 0.52 1.64 -21.92
N LYS A 207 -0.75 1.28 -21.72
CA LYS A 207 -1.81 2.23 -21.44
C LYS A 207 -1.70 2.80 -20.05
N GLU A 208 -1.39 1.96 -19.05
CA GLU A 208 -1.17 2.37 -17.67
C GLU A 208 0.04 3.30 -17.56
N ARG A 209 1.16 2.98 -18.21
CA ARG A 209 2.34 3.86 -18.25
C ARG A 209 2.05 5.21 -18.92
N LEU A 210 1.29 5.22 -20.03
CA LEU A 210 0.89 6.47 -20.69
C LEU A 210 -0.04 7.30 -19.80
N ARG A 211 -0.93 6.67 -19.02
CA ARG A 211 -1.77 7.35 -18.03
C ARG A 211 -0.91 8.06 -16.98
N ILE A 212 0.09 7.37 -16.43
CA ILE A 212 0.99 7.94 -15.42
C ILE A 212 1.78 9.13 -16.00
N LEU A 213 2.29 9.00 -17.24
CA LEU A 213 2.96 10.11 -17.92
C LEU A 213 2.02 11.28 -18.21
N HIS A 214 0.77 11.02 -18.59
CA HIS A 214 -0.25 12.06 -18.74
C HIS A 214 -0.48 12.80 -17.42
N GLU A 215 -0.69 12.07 -16.33
CA GLU A 215 -0.89 12.62 -14.98
C GLU A 215 0.34 13.43 -14.51
N TYR A 216 1.55 12.99 -14.86
CA TYR A 216 2.79 13.68 -14.53
C TYR A 216 2.94 15.02 -15.25
N PHE A 217 2.65 15.07 -16.56
CA PHE A 217 2.81 16.29 -17.38
C PHE A 217 1.61 17.25 -17.31
N ASN A 218 0.42 16.76 -16.95
CA ASN A 218 -0.83 17.51 -16.94
C ASN A 218 -1.46 17.55 -15.53
N GLN A 219 -0.72 18.03 -14.55
CA GLN A 219 -1.20 18.09 -13.15
C GLN A 219 -2.30 19.15 -12.91
N ASP A 220 -2.60 19.98 -13.91
CA ASP A 220 -3.62 21.01 -13.86
C ASP A 220 -4.96 20.59 -14.50
N THR A 221 -5.02 19.41 -15.12
CA THR A 221 -6.23 18.94 -15.82
C THR A 221 -7.00 17.93 -14.99
N MET A 222 -8.33 18.09 -15.03
CA MET A 222 -9.29 17.20 -14.39
C MET A 222 -9.82 16.13 -15.36
N GLU A 223 -9.40 16.19 -16.63
CA GLU A 223 -9.95 15.31 -17.65
C GLU A 223 -9.37 13.89 -17.48
N PRO A 224 -10.22 12.86 -17.47
CA PRO A 224 -9.77 11.49 -17.39
C PRO A 224 -8.96 11.10 -18.63
N PHE A 225 -7.85 10.42 -18.44
CA PHE A 225 -7.02 9.95 -19.55
C PHE A 225 -7.78 8.96 -20.43
N ARG A 226 -8.05 9.36 -21.68
CA ARG A 226 -8.72 8.53 -22.69
C ARG A 226 -7.73 8.16 -23.78
N PHE A 227 -7.38 6.88 -23.84
CA PHE A 227 -6.42 6.36 -24.81
C PHE A 227 -6.74 4.93 -25.21
N SER A 228 -6.61 4.63 -26.51
CA SER A 228 -6.69 3.30 -27.08
C SER A 228 -5.65 3.12 -28.18
N PHE A 229 -4.88 2.04 -28.11
CA PHE A 229 -3.92 1.68 -29.17
C PHE A 229 -4.59 1.41 -30.52
N LYS A 230 -5.88 1.04 -30.55
CA LYS A 230 -6.64 0.87 -31.78
C LYS A 230 -6.91 2.22 -32.44
N GLU A 231 -7.43 3.17 -31.69
CA GLU A 231 -7.69 4.53 -32.16
C GLU A 231 -6.40 5.26 -32.58
N LEU A 232 -5.30 5.01 -31.86
CA LEU A 232 -3.98 5.55 -32.23
C LEU A 232 -3.58 5.13 -33.65
N ALA A 233 -3.77 3.84 -33.99
CA ALA A 233 -3.42 3.32 -35.31
C ALA A 233 -4.23 3.95 -36.45
N GLU A 234 -5.47 4.35 -36.16
CA GLU A 234 -6.40 4.95 -37.13
C GLU A 234 -6.26 6.49 -37.22
N SER A 235 -5.79 7.13 -36.14
CA SER A 235 -5.81 8.60 -36.01
C SER A 235 -4.62 9.33 -36.61
N GLY A 236 -3.53 8.62 -36.97
CA GLY A 236 -2.27 9.21 -37.41
C GLY A 236 -1.53 10.05 -36.34
N LYS A 237 -2.03 10.09 -35.11
CA LYS A 237 -1.40 10.76 -33.96
C LYS A 237 -0.27 9.92 -33.39
N SER A 238 0.61 10.56 -32.61
CA SER A 238 1.61 9.86 -31.80
C SER A 238 1.11 9.66 -30.38
N VAL A 239 1.69 8.70 -29.65
CA VAL A 239 1.39 8.50 -28.21
C VAL A 239 1.64 9.77 -27.39
N LYS A 240 2.57 10.61 -27.84
CA LYS A 240 2.93 11.86 -27.16
C LYS A 240 1.83 12.94 -27.26
N ASP A 241 0.97 12.87 -28.28
CA ASP A 241 -0.15 13.81 -28.40
C ASP A 241 -1.24 13.60 -27.33
N TYR A 242 -1.27 12.41 -26.70
CA TYR A 242 -2.19 12.09 -25.62
C TYR A 242 -1.65 12.42 -24.22
N ILE A 243 -0.34 12.63 -24.07
CA ILE A 243 0.30 12.84 -22.77
C ILE A 243 0.94 14.23 -22.62
N ALA A 244 1.25 14.91 -23.74
CA ALA A 244 1.89 16.21 -23.71
C ALA A 244 0.92 17.29 -23.15
N PRO A 245 1.41 18.20 -22.30
CA PRO A 245 0.63 19.36 -21.90
C PRO A 245 0.47 20.33 -23.06
N PRO A 246 -0.43 21.31 -22.97
CA PRO A 246 -0.62 22.35 -23.98
C PRO A 246 0.67 23.09 -24.35
N GLY A 247 1.64 23.18 -23.44
CA GLY A 247 2.94 23.78 -23.67
C GLY A 247 3.83 23.74 -22.46
N PHE A 248 5.15 23.80 -22.71
CA PHE A 248 6.19 24.02 -21.70
C PHE A 248 6.76 25.43 -21.83
N ASP A 249 7.11 26.06 -20.71
CA ASP A 249 7.82 27.35 -20.67
C ASP A 249 9.05 27.25 -19.76
N PHE A 250 10.23 27.22 -20.34
CA PHE A 250 11.53 27.12 -19.66
C PHE A 250 12.33 28.44 -19.69
N ARG A 251 11.68 29.58 -19.95
CA ARG A 251 12.36 30.88 -20.02
C ARG A 251 13.01 31.33 -18.71
N TYR A 252 12.55 30.77 -17.60
CA TYR A 252 13.04 31.14 -16.28
C TYR A 252 14.16 30.18 -15.82
N PRO A 253 15.25 30.70 -15.25
CA PRO A 253 16.40 29.87 -14.86
C PRO A 253 16.10 28.83 -13.79
N SER A 254 15.22 29.14 -12.84
CA SER A 254 14.97 28.37 -11.62
C SER A 254 13.60 27.68 -11.57
N ARG A 255 12.79 27.82 -12.59
CA ARG A 255 11.44 27.24 -12.66
C ARG A 255 10.99 27.05 -14.10
N PHE A 256 10.01 26.22 -14.27
CA PHE A 256 9.32 26.01 -15.54
C PHE A 256 7.81 26.19 -15.36
N LYS A 257 7.09 26.16 -16.49
CA LYS A 257 5.64 26.09 -16.52
C LYS A 257 5.23 24.95 -17.45
N ALA A 258 4.33 24.09 -16.97
CA ALA A 258 3.69 23.03 -17.75
C ALA A 258 2.19 23.26 -17.72
N GLY A 259 1.56 23.55 -18.87
CA GLY A 259 0.18 23.99 -18.90
C GLY A 259 -0.02 25.25 -18.02
N LYS A 260 -0.87 25.13 -17.01
CA LYS A 260 -1.12 26.20 -16.02
C LYS A 260 -0.26 26.10 -14.76
N MET A 261 0.35 24.92 -14.49
CA MET A 261 1.16 24.69 -13.30
C MET A 261 2.56 25.28 -13.41
N TYR A 262 3.03 25.86 -12.31
CA TYR A 262 4.44 26.22 -12.12
C TYR A 262 5.18 25.06 -11.48
N GLY A 263 6.40 24.79 -11.92
CA GLY A 263 7.23 23.76 -11.33
C GLY A 263 8.69 24.20 -11.19
N SER A 264 9.42 23.55 -10.32
CA SER A 264 10.87 23.70 -10.19
C SER A 264 11.52 22.36 -9.84
N VAL A 265 12.58 22.05 -10.56
CA VAL A 265 13.39 20.85 -10.33
C VAL A 265 14.61 21.19 -9.51
N HIS A 266 14.85 20.36 -8.52
CA HIS A 266 15.96 20.45 -7.60
C HIS A 266 16.69 19.12 -7.54
N TYR A 267 17.93 19.13 -7.12
CA TYR A 267 18.66 17.92 -6.78
C TYR A 267 19.15 17.97 -5.33
N LEU A 268 19.29 16.80 -4.74
CA LEU A 268 19.79 16.64 -3.38
C LEU A 268 21.33 16.65 -3.42
N ASP A 269 21.93 17.63 -2.75
CA ASP A 269 23.37 17.68 -2.50
C ASP A 269 23.64 17.11 -1.09
N ILE A 270 24.15 15.90 -1.07
CA ILE A 270 24.36 15.10 0.13
C ILE A 270 25.66 15.52 0.78
N ILE A 271 25.58 16.07 2.00
CA ILE A 271 26.74 16.52 2.78
C ILE A 271 27.03 15.51 3.90
N ALA A 272 25.99 14.92 4.47
CA ALA A 272 26.11 14.00 5.57
C ALA A 272 26.68 12.63 5.15
N PRO A 273 27.55 12.02 5.92
CA PRO A 273 28.04 10.67 5.68
C PRO A 273 26.97 9.59 5.92
N LYS A 274 25.93 9.90 6.69
CA LYS A 274 24.81 9.00 7.01
C LYS A 274 23.48 9.73 6.83
N PHE A 275 22.51 9.07 6.24
CA PHE A 275 21.13 9.52 6.14
C PHE A 275 20.29 9.04 7.33
N ASP A 276 19.16 9.74 7.53
CA ASP A 276 18.05 9.31 8.37
C ASP A 276 17.02 8.59 7.47
N ASP A 277 16.49 7.46 7.90
CA ASP A 277 15.43 6.72 7.21
C ASP A 277 14.09 7.48 7.16
N GLU A 278 13.93 8.51 7.99
CA GLU A 278 12.76 9.38 7.99
C GLU A 278 12.72 10.42 6.85
N LEU A 279 13.80 10.63 6.09
CA LEU A 279 13.86 11.69 5.08
C LEU A 279 12.77 11.54 4.01
N LEU A 280 12.67 10.37 3.39
CA LEU A 280 11.66 10.12 2.36
C LEU A 280 10.24 10.20 2.91
N LYS A 281 10.01 9.68 4.12
CA LYS A 281 8.74 9.78 4.81
C LYS A 281 8.30 11.23 4.99
N LYS A 282 9.15 12.06 5.61
CA LYS A 282 8.86 13.49 5.83
C LYS A 282 8.55 14.24 4.54
N LEU A 283 9.20 13.87 3.45
CA LEU A 283 8.92 14.44 2.12
C LEU A 283 7.59 13.94 1.55
N LEU A 284 7.27 12.64 1.67
CA LEU A 284 6.03 12.06 1.17
C LEU A 284 4.80 12.47 2.00
N ASP A 285 4.98 12.81 3.27
CA ASP A 285 3.91 13.27 4.16
C ASP A 285 3.58 14.76 3.98
N LEU A 286 4.34 15.48 3.14
CA LEU A 286 3.99 16.85 2.80
C LEU A 286 2.68 16.91 2.01
N ASP A 287 1.75 17.75 2.46
CA ASP A 287 0.58 18.14 1.70
C ASP A 287 0.99 19.08 0.56
N ALA A 288 1.52 18.51 -0.52
CA ALA A 288 1.98 19.22 -1.69
C ALA A 288 2.14 18.29 -2.90
N ASN A 289 1.93 18.84 -4.10
CA ASN A 289 2.29 18.16 -5.33
C ASN A 289 3.81 18.12 -5.47
N LEU A 290 4.38 16.95 -5.36
CA LEU A 290 5.81 16.74 -5.56
C LEU A 290 6.12 15.37 -6.15
N THR A 291 7.25 15.29 -6.86
CA THR A 291 7.81 14.02 -7.28
C THR A 291 9.22 13.87 -6.75
N ILE A 292 9.55 12.66 -6.30
CA ILE A 292 10.89 12.27 -5.92
C ILE A 292 11.33 11.21 -6.93
N THR A 293 12.46 11.46 -7.59
CA THR A 293 13.02 10.55 -8.59
C THR A 293 14.45 10.21 -8.22
N MET A 294 14.72 8.95 -8.01
CA MET A 294 16.06 8.44 -7.71
C MET A 294 16.54 7.55 -8.85
N HIS A 295 17.44 8.06 -9.68
CA HIS A 295 18.14 7.22 -10.67
C HIS A 295 19.31 6.54 -10.02
N MET A 296 19.44 5.25 -10.25
CA MET A 296 20.46 4.41 -9.63
C MET A 296 21.07 3.47 -10.66
N GLN A 297 22.36 3.25 -10.51
CA GLN A 297 23.11 2.26 -11.28
C GLN A 297 24.21 1.68 -10.41
N THR A 298 24.28 0.39 -10.26
CA THR A 298 25.38 -0.27 -9.54
C THR A 298 26.66 -0.17 -10.35
N MET A 299 27.77 -0.06 -9.66
CA MET A 299 29.09 -0.01 -10.27
C MET A 299 29.73 -1.40 -10.28
N ASP A 300 30.48 -1.70 -11.32
CA ASP A 300 31.30 -2.91 -11.38
C ASP A 300 32.28 -2.95 -10.18
N PRO A 301 32.33 -4.03 -9.39
CA PRO A 301 33.13 -4.09 -8.17
C PRO A 301 34.62 -3.80 -8.41
N VAL A 302 35.18 -4.29 -9.52
CA VAL A 302 36.60 -4.06 -9.85
C VAL A 302 36.86 -2.60 -10.12
N LYS A 303 35.93 -1.95 -10.83
CA LYS A 303 36.03 -0.49 -11.11
C LYS A 303 35.86 0.32 -9.82
N ALA A 304 34.95 -0.07 -8.95
CA ALA A 304 34.72 0.60 -7.67
C ALA A 304 35.97 0.53 -6.77
N ILE A 305 36.55 -0.65 -6.58
CA ILE A 305 37.77 -0.84 -5.80
C ILE A 305 38.94 -0.04 -6.39
N LYS A 306 39.10 -0.04 -7.72
CA LYS A 306 40.14 0.74 -8.39
C LYS A 306 39.97 2.24 -8.18
N MET A 307 38.75 2.72 -8.23
CA MET A 307 38.41 4.14 -7.98
C MET A 307 38.77 4.54 -6.54
N LEU A 308 38.35 3.74 -5.54
CA LEU A 308 38.67 4.01 -4.14
C LEU A 308 40.17 3.94 -3.83
N LYS A 309 40.89 2.95 -4.38
CA LYS A 309 42.35 2.88 -4.27
C LYS A 309 43.02 4.11 -4.88
N GLY A 310 42.51 4.62 -6.00
CA GLY A 310 42.96 5.87 -6.59
C GLY A 310 42.70 7.09 -5.71
N ALA A 311 41.52 7.17 -5.10
CA ALA A 311 41.18 8.20 -4.14
C ALA A 311 42.09 8.16 -2.90
N LEU A 312 42.29 6.97 -2.32
CA LEU A 312 43.20 6.77 -1.19
C LEU A 312 44.63 7.23 -1.51
N THR A 313 45.14 6.87 -2.70
CA THR A 313 46.47 7.32 -3.15
C THR A 313 46.56 8.84 -3.24
N ASN A 314 45.51 9.50 -3.68
CA ASN A 314 45.46 10.97 -3.74
C ASN A 314 45.43 11.60 -2.35
N ILE A 315 44.62 11.01 -1.42
CA ILE A 315 44.56 11.45 -0.02
C ILE A 315 45.95 11.30 0.65
N GLN A 316 46.62 10.17 0.42
CA GLN A 316 47.97 9.93 0.95
C GLN A 316 49.00 10.95 0.38
N LYS A 317 48.90 11.31 -0.92
CA LYS A 317 49.71 12.39 -1.47
C LYS A 317 49.43 13.74 -0.80
N MET A 318 48.15 14.09 -0.59
CA MET A 318 47.78 15.31 0.11
C MET A 318 48.33 15.30 1.55
N LYS A 319 48.27 14.18 2.25
CA LYS A 319 48.83 13.98 3.59
C LYS A 319 50.32 14.26 3.61
N ILE A 320 51.08 13.68 2.68
CA ILE A 320 52.52 13.91 2.53
C ILE A 320 52.83 15.39 2.24
N GLU A 321 52.02 16.05 1.38
CA GLU A 321 52.22 17.48 1.09
C GLU A 321 51.97 18.36 2.32
N GLU A 322 50.96 18.10 3.12
CA GLU A 322 50.69 18.84 4.34
C GLU A 322 51.75 18.55 5.42
N GLN A 323 52.25 17.30 5.56
CA GLN A 323 53.39 16.98 6.43
C GLN A 323 54.65 17.78 6.02
N LYS A 324 54.96 17.85 4.73
CA LYS A 324 56.08 18.66 4.24
C LYS A 324 55.90 20.16 4.55
N LYS A 325 54.66 20.68 4.47
CA LYS A 325 54.37 22.06 4.83
C LYS A 325 54.54 22.31 6.33
N ALA A 326 54.04 21.38 7.18
CA ALA A 326 54.19 21.46 8.62
C ALA A 326 55.66 21.55 9.04
N VAL A 327 56.49 20.62 8.54
CA VAL A 327 57.94 20.65 8.76
C VAL A 327 58.60 21.94 8.33
N ARG A 328 58.28 22.46 7.13
CA ARG A 328 58.80 23.74 6.65
C ARG A 328 58.38 24.94 7.49
N SER A 329 57.27 24.85 8.17
CA SER A 329 56.73 25.87 9.06
C SER A 329 57.13 25.70 10.51
N GLY A 330 57.98 24.70 10.84
CA GLY A 330 58.46 24.42 12.18
C GLY A 330 57.46 23.72 13.10
N TYR A 331 56.39 23.11 12.55
CA TYR A 331 55.42 22.32 13.28
C TYR A 331 55.71 20.80 13.19
N ASP A 332 55.16 20.04 14.13
CA ASP A 332 55.28 18.60 14.11
C ASP A 332 54.57 17.97 12.87
N MET A 333 55.14 16.90 12.30
CA MET A 333 54.59 16.17 11.15
C MET A 333 53.25 15.52 11.47
N ASP A 334 52.93 15.26 12.75
CA ASP A 334 51.68 14.63 13.16
C ASP A 334 50.51 15.62 13.24
N ILE A 335 50.76 16.93 13.12
CA ILE A 335 49.73 17.96 13.06
C ILE A 335 49.20 18.04 11.64
N LEU A 336 48.17 17.22 11.35
CA LEU A 336 47.47 17.16 10.07
C LEU A 336 46.08 17.81 10.18
N PRO A 337 45.59 18.42 9.10
CA PRO A 337 44.18 18.81 9.04
C PRO A 337 43.26 17.61 9.30
N THR A 338 42.30 17.78 10.19
CA THR A 338 41.34 16.74 10.59
C THR A 338 40.62 16.13 9.39
N ASP A 339 40.36 16.93 8.36
CA ASP A 339 39.68 16.51 7.13
C ASP A 339 40.44 15.40 6.41
N ILE A 340 41.77 15.48 6.34
CA ILE A 340 42.59 14.47 5.64
C ILE A 340 42.57 13.15 6.39
N ILE A 341 42.63 13.20 7.72
CA ILE A 341 42.58 12.00 8.57
C ILE A 341 41.21 11.33 8.44
N THR A 342 40.13 12.11 8.45
CA THR A 342 38.76 11.61 8.31
C THR A 342 38.56 11.00 6.93
N TYR A 343 38.99 11.67 5.85
CA TYR A 343 38.86 11.12 4.49
C TYR A 343 39.67 9.84 4.26
N GLU A 344 40.86 9.72 4.86
CA GLU A 344 41.68 8.52 4.79
C GLU A 344 40.94 7.36 5.46
N LYS A 345 40.44 7.57 6.67
CA LYS A 345 39.68 6.58 7.45
C LYS A 345 38.39 6.16 6.72
N ASP A 346 37.57 7.11 6.31
CA ASP A 346 36.30 6.83 5.59
C ASP A 346 36.54 6.03 4.30
N THR A 347 37.65 6.33 3.58
CA THR A 347 37.99 5.61 2.34
C THR A 347 38.44 4.18 2.63
N LEU A 348 39.16 3.95 3.74
CA LEU A 348 39.55 2.61 4.18
C LEU A 348 38.33 1.80 4.63
N ASP A 349 37.46 2.39 5.44
CA ASP A 349 36.20 1.74 5.88
C ASP A 349 35.32 1.35 4.69
N LEU A 350 35.22 2.22 3.67
CA LEU A 350 34.50 1.90 2.42
C LEU A 350 35.18 0.75 1.64
N LEU A 351 36.50 0.68 1.61
CA LEU A 351 37.21 -0.43 0.97
C LEU A 351 36.96 -1.75 1.70
N ASP A 352 36.94 -1.73 3.02
CA ASP A 352 36.65 -2.91 3.84
C ASP A 352 35.21 -3.36 3.66
N ASP A 353 34.24 -2.43 3.63
CA ASP A 353 32.83 -2.72 3.35
C ASP A 353 32.64 -3.40 1.98
N LEU A 354 33.31 -2.92 0.94
CA LEU A 354 33.23 -3.53 -0.40
C LEU A 354 33.90 -4.89 -0.50
N ASN A 355 34.93 -5.17 0.31
CA ASN A 355 35.65 -6.43 0.28
C ASN A 355 35.02 -7.51 1.19
N SER A 356 34.40 -7.11 2.30
CA SER A 356 33.94 -8.05 3.36
C SER A 356 32.43 -8.24 3.40
N SER A 357 31.61 -7.30 2.95
CA SER A 357 30.17 -7.27 3.25
C SER A 357 29.26 -7.16 2.03
N ASN A 358 29.49 -7.86 0.97
CA ASN A 358 28.62 -7.90 -0.24
C ASN A 358 27.99 -6.55 -0.65
N GLN A 359 28.67 -5.44 -0.30
CA GLN A 359 28.25 -4.08 -0.63
C GLN A 359 28.68 -3.75 -2.06
N LYS A 360 27.86 -2.99 -2.77
CA LYS A 360 28.21 -2.42 -4.08
C LYS A 360 28.26 -0.88 -3.98
N MET A 361 29.06 -0.28 -4.84
CA MET A 361 28.94 1.16 -5.09
C MET A 361 27.77 1.41 -6.04
N VAL A 362 26.95 2.40 -5.71
CA VAL A 362 25.78 2.81 -6.45
C VAL A 362 25.95 4.27 -6.86
N LYS A 363 25.89 4.55 -8.14
CA LYS A 363 25.76 5.91 -8.65
C LYS A 363 24.31 6.34 -8.52
N MET A 364 24.06 7.39 -7.78
CA MET A 364 22.71 7.88 -7.52
C MET A 364 22.55 9.34 -7.93
N THR A 365 21.41 9.63 -8.56
CA THR A 365 20.91 10.99 -8.77
C THR A 365 19.58 11.11 -8.07
N PHE A 366 19.48 12.02 -7.12
CA PHE A 366 18.23 12.29 -6.41
C PHE A 366 17.65 13.62 -6.87
N LEU A 367 16.54 13.56 -7.59
CA LEU A 367 15.81 14.73 -8.08
C LEU A 367 14.51 14.91 -7.30
N LEU A 368 14.12 16.16 -7.14
CA LEU A 368 12.92 16.57 -6.47
C LEU A 368 12.22 17.66 -7.27
N THR A 369 11.02 17.39 -7.76
CA THR A 369 10.23 18.36 -8.52
C THR A 369 9.05 18.81 -7.69
N CYS A 370 8.99 20.10 -7.39
CA CYS A 370 7.89 20.74 -6.69
C CYS A 370 6.96 21.40 -7.72
N TYR A 371 5.64 21.36 -7.46
CA TYR A 371 4.63 21.99 -8.31
C TYR A 371 3.72 22.89 -7.48
N GLY A 372 3.26 23.98 -8.10
CA GLY A 372 2.31 24.90 -7.49
C GLY A 372 1.42 25.56 -8.55
N ARG A 373 0.18 25.90 -8.18
CA ARG A 373 -0.79 26.59 -9.07
C ARG A 373 -0.35 28.01 -9.42
N ASN A 374 0.48 28.59 -8.55
CA ASN A 374 1.05 29.92 -8.73
C ASN A 374 2.49 29.98 -8.15
N LYS A 375 3.19 31.08 -8.43
CA LYS A 375 4.58 31.26 -7.98
C LYS A 375 4.75 31.21 -6.47
N ARG A 376 3.84 31.85 -5.73
CA ARG A 376 3.90 31.93 -4.26
C ARG A 376 3.73 30.56 -3.62
N GLU A 377 2.82 29.76 -4.13
CA GLU A 377 2.60 28.39 -3.68
C GLU A 377 3.84 27.52 -3.95
N LEU A 378 4.41 27.61 -5.17
CA LEU A 378 5.65 26.90 -5.50
C LEU A 378 6.80 27.29 -4.57
N GLU A 379 6.97 28.57 -4.27
CA GLU A 379 8.00 29.07 -3.35
C GLU A 379 7.79 28.54 -1.94
N ASN A 380 6.54 28.55 -1.43
CA ASN A 380 6.19 28.01 -0.11
C ASN A 380 6.48 26.50 -0.01
N ILE A 381 6.10 25.72 -1.03
CA ILE A 381 6.37 24.27 -1.08
C ILE A 381 7.87 24.03 -1.09
N THR A 382 8.60 24.75 -1.94
CA THR A 382 10.06 24.63 -2.04
C THR A 382 10.76 24.96 -0.71
N GLN A 383 10.29 25.98 0.01
CA GLN A 383 10.80 26.31 1.36
C GLN A 383 10.55 25.20 2.37
N ARG A 384 9.33 24.65 2.41
CA ARG A 384 8.99 23.51 3.30
C ARG A 384 9.88 22.31 3.02
N VAL A 385 10.03 21.93 1.75
CA VAL A 385 10.92 20.85 1.30
C VAL A 385 12.37 21.13 1.69
N SER A 386 12.87 22.35 1.47
CA SER A 386 14.23 22.73 1.84
C SER A 386 14.47 22.62 3.35
N GLY A 387 13.48 22.99 4.17
CA GLY A 387 13.55 22.84 5.63
C GLY A 387 13.70 21.39 6.08
N ILE A 388 12.94 20.46 5.49
CA ILE A 388 13.05 19.02 5.78
C ILE A 388 14.43 18.49 5.39
N ILE A 389 14.91 18.85 4.21
CA ILE A 389 16.20 18.40 3.68
C ILE A 389 17.37 18.94 4.56
N GLN A 390 17.26 20.18 5.02
CA GLN A 390 18.27 20.76 5.93
C GLN A 390 18.31 20.05 7.29
N GLN A 391 17.15 19.62 7.82
CA GLN A 391 17.12 18.80 9.04
C GLN A 391 17.85 17.46 8.90
N ALA A 392 17.87 16.91 7.68
CA ALA A 392 18.63 15.70 7.36
C ALA A 392 20.11 15.98 6.99
N ASN A 393 20.64 17.16 7.33
CA ASN A 393 22.01 17.59 7.01
C ASN A 393 22.34 17.49 5.50
N CYS A 394 21.36 17.74 4.64
CA CYS A 394 21.51 17.81 3.21
C CYS A 394 21.15 19.18 2.67
N ASN A 395 21.56 19.50 1.45
CA ASN A 395 21.17 20.73 0.77
C ASN A 395 20.27 20.43 -0.44
N LEU A 396 19.22 21.21 -0.57
CA LEU A 396 18.41 21.24 -1.79
C LEU A 396 18.95 22.28 -2.75
N ARG A 397 19.38 21.87 -3.94
CA ARG A 397 19.91 22.78 -4.96
C ARG A 397 19.01 22.83 -6.18
N CYS A 398 18.61 24.04 -6.56
CA CYS A 398 17.84 24.26 -7.78
C CYS A 398 18.69 23.99 -9.02
N MET A 399 18.13 23.29 -10.01
CA MET A 399 18.73 23.05 -11.33
C MET A 399 18.64 24.29 -12.21
N GLN A 400 19.41 25.32 -11.86
CA GLN A 400 19.39 26.59 -12.59
C GLN A 400 19.83 26.40 -14.04
N TYR A 401 19.03 26.94 -14.98
CA TYR A 401 19.19 26.82 -16.43
C TYR A 401 19.09 25.41 -17.02
N LEU A 402 18.78 24.41 -16.18
CA LEU A 402 18.64 23.00 -16.57
C LEU A 402 17.25 22.46 -16.20
N GLN A 403 16.23 23.31 -16.13
CA GLN A 403 14.87 22.93 -15.73
C GLN A 403 14.21 21.97 -16.74
N GLU A 404 14.50 22.11 -18.05
CA GLU A 404 14.01 21.21 -19.09
C GLU A 404 14.60 19.80 -18.90
N GLN A 405 15.92 19.70 -18.78
CA GLN A 405 16.63 18.44 -18.57
C GLN A 405 16.20 17.79 -17.23
N GLY A 406 16.07 18.62 -16.19
CA GLY A 406 15.59 18.17 -14.89
C GLY A 406 14.18 17.59 -14.94
N LEU A 407 13.24 18.28 -15.61
CA LEU A 407 11.86 17.80 -15.73
C LEU A 407 11.79 16.46 -16.49
N MET A 408 12.57 16.33 -17.58
CA MET A 408 12.59 15.08 -18.35
C MET A 408 13.28 13.95 -17.60
N ALA A 409 14.32 14.24 -16.83
CA ALA A 409 14.97 13.25 -15.96
C ALA A 409 14.09 12.89 -14.74
N SER A 410 13.20 13.77 -14.30
CA SER A 410 12.26 13.46 -13.23
C SER A 410 11.01 12.70 -13.71
N ALA A 411 10.84 12.49 -15.02
CA ALA A 411 9.72 11.75 -15.58
C ALA A 411 9.96 10.23 -15.46
N PRO A 412 8.93 9.39 -15.20
CA PRO A 412 9.06 7.95 -14.99
C PRO A 412 9.34 7.19 -16.30
N ILE A 413 10.46 7.50 -16.92
CA ILE A 413 10.89 6.96 -18.23
C ILE A 413 12.16 6.12 -18.10
N GLY A 414 12.98 6.36 -17.07
CA GLY A 414 14.26 5.68 -16.85
C GLY A 414 15.45 6.37 -17.55
N CYS A 415 15.36 7.67 -17.85
CA CYS A 415 16.40 8.42 -18.54
C CYS A 415 16.95 9.55 -17.67
N ASN A 416 18.26 9.60 -17.48
CA ASN A 416 18.95 10.64 -16.72
C ASN A 416 20.10 11.24 -17.55
N ASP A 417 19.86 12.40 -18.11
CA ASP A 417 20.86 13.17 -18.89
C ASP A 417 21.37 14.41 -18.11
N THR A 418 21.17 14.45 -16.79
CA THR A 418 21.54 15.62 -15.98
C THR A 418 23.03 15.71 -15.69
N GLY A 419 23.76 14.60 -15.76
CA GLY A 419 25.19 14.52 -15.40
C GLY A 419 25.47 14.73 -13.90
N ILE A 420 24.45 14.75 -13.06
CA ILE A 420 24.56 14.84 -11.60
C ILE A 420 24.55 13.41 -11.06
N GLU A 421 25.67 12.98 -10.50
CA GLU A 421 25.79 11.66 -9.90
C GLU A 421 26.49 11.77 -8.53
N ARG A 422 26.06 10.98 -7.58
CA ARG A 422 26.71 10.78 -6.28
C ARG A 422 26.95 9.30 -6.07
N ASP A 423 28.20 8.96 -5.69
CA ASP A 423 28.58 7.59 -5.38
C ASP A 423 28.24 7.30 -3.90
N LEU A 424 27.44 6.26 -3.67
CA LEU A 424 27.02 5.78 -2.35
C LEU A 424 27.26 4.27 -2.27
N THR A 425 27.29 3.72 -1.05
CA THR A 425 27.21 2.26 -0.87
C THR A 425 25.77 1.78 -0.97
N THR A 426 25.54 0.50 -1.22
CA THR A 426 24.21 -0.12 -1.18
C THR A 426 23.52 0.17 0.14
N LYS A 427 24.23 0.02 1.27
CA LYS A 427 23.69 0.26 2.61
C LYS A 427 23.23 1.72 2.78
N SER A 428 24.07 2.68 2.36
CA SER A 428 23.70 4.11 2.42
C SER A 428 22.52 4.44 1.50
N THR A 429 22.42 3.78 0.34
CA THR A 429 21.29 3.95 -0.58
C THR A 429 20.01 3.33 -0.01
N ALA A 430 20.10 2.18 0.65
CA ALA A 430 18.96 1.47 1.22
C ALA A 430 18.30 2.17 2.41
N ILE A 431 19.03 3.06 3.11
CA ILE A 431 18.43 3.93 4.16
C ILE A 431 17.33 4.82 3.58
N LEU A 432 17.42 5.18 2.28
CA LEU A 432 16.35 5.89 1.58
C LEU A 432 15.21 4.91 1.23
N VAL A 433 14.65 4.28 2.25
CA VAL A 433 13.58 3.29 2.11
C VAL A 433 12.28 3.99 1.66
N PRO A 434 11.60 3.49 0.60
CA PRO A 434 10.42 4.15 0.06
C PRO A 434 9.12 3.76 0.77
N PHE A 435 9.19 3.14 1.93
CA PHE A 435 8.02 2.69 2.69
C PHE A 435 7.74 3.63 3.85
N CYS A 436 6.47 3.92 4.06
CA CYS A 436 5.99 4.76 5.16
C CYS A 436 4.84 4.06 5.88
N THR A 437 3.63 4.41 5.54
CA THR A 437 2.40 3.88 6.11
C THR A 437 1.53 3.35 4.99
N GLN A 438 1.02 2.14 5.18
CA GLN A 438 0.12 1.54 4.21
C GLN A 438 -1.17 2.34 4.12
N GLU A 439 -1.48 2.83 2.94
CA GLU A 439 -2.76 3.44 2.62
C GLU A 439 -3.72 2.37 2.11
N LEU A 440 -4.91 2.34 2.67
CA LEU A 440 -5.96 1.43 2.25
C LEU A 440 -7.09 2.23 1.61
N PHE A 441 -6.94 2.53 0.34
CA PHE A 441 -7.94 3.24 -0.45
C PHE A 441 -8.27 2.45 -1.71
N MET A 442 -9.42 1.77 -1.70
CA MET A 442 -9.92 1.02 -2.84
C MET A 442 -11.00 1.84 -3.56
N PRO A 443 -11.08 1.77 -4.91
CA PRO A 443 -12.17 2.38 -5.64
C PRO A 443 -13.51 1.69 -5.34
N ALA A 444 -14.60 2.41 -5.51
CA ALA A 444 -15.97 1.89 -5.32
C ALA A 444 -16.22 0.56 -6.08
N PRO A 445 -17.01 -0.37 -5.53
CA PRO A 445 -17.65 -0.29 -4.22
C PRO A 445 -16.65 -0.59 -3.08
N ALA A 446 -16.47 0.35 -2.18
CA ALA A 446 -15.61 0.21 -1.00
C ALA A 446 -16.27 0.87 0.22
N ILE A 447 -16.09 0.26 1.37
CA ILE A 447 -16.71 0.70 2.63
C ILE A 447 -15.74 1.63 3.36
N TYR A 448 -16.27 2.69 3.92
CA TYR A 448 -15.52 3.62 4.75
C TYR A 448 -15.32 3.06 6.16
N TYR A 449 -14.07 2.91 6.58
CA TYR A 449 -13.70 2.41 7.90
C TYR A 449 -13.28 3.51 8.88
N GLY A 450 -12.73 4.61 8.41
CA GLY A 450 -12.25 5.72 9.23
C GLY A 450 -11.20 6.54 8.52
N LEU A 451 -10.47 7.33 9.30
CA LEU A 451 -9.28 8.05 8.86
C LEU A 451 -8.03 7.30 9.34
N ASN A 452 -7.03 7.23 8.51
CA ASN A 452 -5.72 6.69 8.89
C ASN A 452 -5.10 7.59 9.97
N ALA A 453 -4.71 7.01 11.10
CA ALA A 453 -4.22 7.76 12.26
C ALA A 453 -2.91 8.52 11.99
N LEU A 454 -2.12 8.08 11.01
CA LEU A 454 -0.83 8.68 10.67
C LEU A 454 -0.97 9.69 9.52
N SER A 455 -1.59 9.31 8.42
CA SER A 455 -1.72 10.15 7.22
C SER A 455 -2.97 11.02 7.20
N ASN A 456 -3.96 10.72 8.05
CA ASN A 456 -5.29 11.33 8.07
C ASN A 456 -6.07 11.13 6.75
N ASN A 457 -5.66 10.18 5.91
CA ASN A 457 -6.40 9.79 4.71
C ASN A 457 -7.56 8.87 5.03
N MET A 458 -8.61 8.88 4.19
CA MET A 458 -9.74 7.96 4.37
C MET A 458 -9.31 6.52 4.11
N ILE A 459 -9.74 5.62 4.99
CA ILE A 459 -9.62 4.17 4.80
C ILE A 459 -10.90 3.71 4.13
N MET A 460 -10.76 3.29 2.88
CA MET A 460 -11.84 2.75 2.04
C MET A 460 -11.45 1.35 1.58
N ALA A 461 -12.20 0.34 1.97
CA ALA A 461 -11.87 -1.04 1.62
C ALA A 461 -13.10 -1.88 1.27
N ASP A 462 -12.95 -2.76 0.29
CA ASP A 462 -13.84 -3.90 0.06
C ASP A 462 -13.16 -5.16 0.59
N ARG A 463 -13.66 -5.71 1.70
CA ARG A 463 -13.10 -6.92 2.32
C ARG A 463 -13.02 -8.10 1.36
N LYS A 464 -13.93 -8.19 0.39
CA LYS A 464 -13.94 -9.27 -0.61
C LYS A 464 -12.72 -9.24 -1.54
N ARG A 465 -12.03 -8.12 -1.64
CA ARG A 465 -10.79 -7.96 -2.41
C ARG A 465 -9.53 -8.20 -1.59
N LEU A 466 -9.64 -8.32 -0.28
CA LEU A 466 -8.53 -8.67 0.60
C LEU A 466 -8.21 -10.16 0.47
N ARG A 467 -6.99 -10.53 0.85
CA ARG A 467 -6.55 -11.95 0.85
C ARG A 467 -7.47 -12.84 1.69
N THR A 468 -7.93 -12.31 2.82
CA THR A 468 -8.94 -12.92 3.69
C THR A 468 -9.99 -11.88 4.03
N PRO A 469 -11.30 -12.16 3.81
CA PRO A 469 -12.35 -11.18 4.06
C PRO A 469 -12.75 -11.06 5.55
N ASN A 470 -12.33 -12.01 6.38
CA ASN A 470 -12.66 -12.06 7.79
C ASN A 470 -11.94 -10.97 8.58
N GLY A 471 -12.57 -10.45 9.62
CA GLY A 471 -12.00 -9.43 10.49
C GLY A 471 -12.47 -9.56 11.93
N VAL A 472 -11.69 -8.99 12.84
CA VAL A 472 -12.00 -8.92 14.26
C VAL A 472 -11.98 -7.46 14.70
N ILE A 473 -13.00 -7.04 15.45
CA ILE A 473 -13.09 -5.73 16.07
C ILE A 473 -12.80 -5.88 17.55
N LEU A 474 -11.67 -5.37 18.01
CA LEU A 474 -11.26 -5.41 19.41
C LEU A 474 -11.35 -4.01 20.01
N GLY A 475 -11.80 -3.95 21.27
CA GLY A 475 -11.89 -2.70 22.00
C GLY A 475 -12.34 -2.89 23.43
N THR A 476 -11.95 -1.96 24.31
CA THR A 476 -12.45 -1.90 25.68
C THR A 476 -13.93 -1.51 25.71
N PRO A 477 -14.68 -1.82 26.77
CA PRO A 477 -16.06 -1.34 26.92
C PRO A 477 -16.15 0.18 26.73
N GLY A 478 -17.13 0.64 25.96
CA GLY A 478 -17.33 2.06 25.65
C GLY A 478 -16.42 2.63 24.56
N SER A 479 -15.52 1.85 23.94
CA SER A 479 -14.63 2.32 22.85
C SER A 479 -15.31 2.51 21.49
N GLY A 480 -16.60 2.14 21.36
CA GLY A 480 -17.35 2.26 20.10
C GLY A 480 -17.29 1.02 19.20
N LYS A 481 -16.95 -0.14 19.74
CA LYS A 481 -16.89 -1.44 19.03
C LYS A 481 -18.17 -1.74 18.25
N SER A 482 -19.33 -1.80 18.94
CA SER A 482 -20.64 -2.07 18.33
C SER A 482 -21.08 -0.94 17.38
N PHE A 483 -20.71 0.34 17.66
CA PHE A 483 -20.98 1.46 16.75
C PHE A 483 -20.22 1.30 15.42
N SER A 484 -18.97 0.87 15.49
CA SER A 484 -18.13 0.60 14.30
C SER A 484 -18.74 -0.52 13.44
N ALA A 485 -19.21 -1.61 14.09
CA ALA A 485 -19.89 -2.71 13.41
C ALA A 485 -21.21 -2.26 12.77
N LYS A 486 -22.04 -1.49 13.49
CA LYS A 486 -23.30 -0.92 12.95
C LYS A 486 -23.06 -0.05 11.72
N ARG A 487 -22.00 0.77 11.72
CA ARG A 487 -21.63 1.61 10.57
C ARG A 487 -21.21 0.75 9.38
N GLU A 488 -20.44 -0.33 9.60
CA GLU A 488 -20.06 -1.26 8.53
C GLU A 488 -21.29 -1.98 7.97
N ILE A 489 -22.19 -2.45 8.81
CA ILE A 489 -23.46 -3.08 8.43
C ILE A 489 -24.30 -2.14 7.56
N LEU A 490 -24.50 -0.89 8.00
CA LEU A 490 -25.24 0.12 7.24
C LEU A 490 -24.59 0.37 5.87
N SER A 491 -23.26 0.57 5.84
CA SER A 491 -22.54 0.79 4.59
C SER A 491 -22.69 -0.39 3.63
N CYS A 492 -22.56 -1.62 4.13
CA CYS A 492 -22.74 -2.83 3.33
C CYS A 492 -24.16 -2.93 2.77
N PHE A 493 -25.16 -2.63 3.58
CA PHE A 493 -26.56 -2.66 3.16
C PHE A 493 -26.84 -1.64 2.05
N LEU A 494 -26.33 -0.41 2.17
CA LEU A 494 -26.57 0.65 1.20
C LEU A 494 -25.81 0.46 -0.12
N MET A 495 -24.60 -0.10 -0.06
CA MET A 495 -23.67 -0.12 -1.20
C MET A 495 -23.58 -1.48 -1.92
N THR A 496 -24.02 -2.58 -1.29
CA THR A 496 -23.92 -3.93 -1.85
C THR A 496 -25.29 -4.61 -1.91
N LYS A 497 -25.34 -5.78 -2.50
CA LYS A 497 -26.51 -6.67 -2.46
C LYS A 497 -26.26 -7.91 -1.59
N ASP A 498 -25.26 -7.84 -0.73
CA ASP A 498 -24.90 -8.94 0.16
C ASP A 498 -26.00 -9.16 1.22
N ASP A 499 -26.22 -10.39 1.60
CA ASP A 499 -27.03 -10.72 2.77
C ASP A 499 -26.26 -10.42 4.05
N ILE A 500 -26.95 -9.94 5.07
CA ILE A 500 -26.36 -9.55 6.35
C ILE A 500 -27.06 -10.32 7.48
N VAL A 501 -26.28 -11.02 8.26
CA VAL A 501 -26.77 -11.73 9.45
C VAL A 501 -26.00 -11.26 10.68
N VAL A 502 -26.71 -10.93 11.73
CA VAL A 502 -26.15 -10.46 13.00
C VAL A 502 -26.53 -11.40 14.13
N CYS A 503 -25.56 -11.85 14.92
CA CYS A 503 -25.79 -12.49 16.21
C CYS A 503 -25.56 -11.46 17.31
N ASP A 504 -26.60 -11.16 18.07
CA ASP A 504 -26.67 -10.04 19.02
C ASP A 504 -26.96 -10.55 20.47
N PRO A 505 -25.91 -10.85 21.25
CA PRO A 505 -26.08 -11.31 22.64
C PRO A 505 -26.46 -10.20 23.62
N GLU A 506 -26.32 -8.94 23.27
CA GLU A 506 -26.58 -7.80 24.16
C GLU A 506 -27.80 -6.96 23.73
N GLY A 507 -28.41 -7.24 22.58
CA GLY A 507 -29.61 -6.57 22.08
C GLY A 507 -29.32 -5.14 21.58
N GLU A 508 -28.19 -4.93 20.92
CA GLU A 508 -27.81 -3.60 20.47
C GLU A 508 -28.18 -3.28 19.01
N TYR A 509 -28.48 -4.32 18.19
CA TYR A 509 -28.63 -4.15 16.73
C TYR A 509 -30.08 -4.10 16.26
N PHE A 510 -31.06 -4.44 17.08
CA PHE A 510 -32.48 -4.53 16.69
C PHE A 510 -33.00 -3.23 16.07
N ALA A 511 -32.62 -2.07 16.61
CA ALA A 511 -33.09 -0.77 16.12
C ALA A 511 -32.56 -0.48 14.71
N LEU A 512 -31.26 -0.79 14.42
CA LEU A 512 -30.68 -0.64 13.10
C LEU A 512 -31.35 -1.58 12.10
N VAL A 513 -31.52 -2.86 12.47
CA VAL A 513 -32.13 -3.86 11.59
C VAL A 513 -33.58 -3.52 11.28
N GLY A 514 -34.34 -3.05 12.28
CA GLY A 514 -35.72 -2.56 12.09
C GLY A 514 -35.80 -1.34 11.15
N ALA A 515 -34.88 -0.38 11.31
CA ALA A 515 -34.81 0.79 10.42
C ALA A 515 -34.49 0.45 8.97
N LEU A 516 -33.80 -0.68 8.74
CA LEU A 516 -33.48 -1.22 7.42
C LEU A 516 -34.53 -2.23 6.90
N HIS A 517 -35.73 -2.25 7.49
CA HIS A 517 -36.83 -3.18 7.19
C HIS A 517 -36.40 -4.66 7.28
N GLY A 518 -35.41 -4.94 8.13
CA GLY A 518 -34.90 -6.28 8.37
C GLY A 518 -35.72 -7.06 9.37
N GLN A 519 -35.38 -8.34 9.53
CA GLN A 519 -36.04 -9.23 10.46
C GLN A 519 -35.23 -9.37 11.75
N VAL A 520 -35.88 -9.14 12.88
CA VAL A 520 -35.32 -9.43 14.20
C VAL A 520 -35.96 -10.69 14.72
N VAL A 521 -35.18 -11.75 14.92
CA VAL A 521 -35.59 -13.04 15.52
C VAL A 521 -35.17 -12.99 16.96
N ARG A 522 -36.16 -12.91 17.87
CA ARG A 522 -35.88 -12.82 19.30
C ARG A 522 -35.90 -14.20 19.93
N LEU A 523 -34.72 -14.71 20.26
CA LEU A 523 -34.58 -15.98 20.96
C LEU A 523 -34.63 -15.74 22.47
N ALA A 524 -35.78 -16.06 23.08
CA ALA A 524 -36.02 -15.87 24.52
C ALA A 524 -37.02 -16.88 25.01
N THR A 525 -36.92 -17.30 26.26
CA THR A 525 -37.81 -18.30 26.86
C THR A 525 -39.30 -17.94 26.81
N ASN A 526 -39.63 -16.67 26.64
CA ASN A 526 -40.99 -16.15 26.50
C ASN A 526 -41.31 -15.68 25.05
N SER A 527 -40.44 -15.92 24.10
CA SER A 527 -40.68 -15.60 22.68
C SER A 527 -41.53 -16.64 21.99
N LYS A 528 -42.18 -16.24 20.90
CA LYS A 528 -42.88 -17.12 19.97
C LYS A 528 -42.06 -17.43 18.72
N ASP A 529 -40.85 -16.89 18.62
CA ASP A 529 -39.93 -17.15 17.51
C ASP A 529 -39.07 -18.37 17.86
N TYR A 530 -39.17 -19.42 17.08
CA TYR A 530 -38.47 -20.69 17.34
C TYR A 530 -37.44 -20.95 16.22
N LEU A 531 -36.30 -21.48 16.60
CA LEU A 531 -35.23 -21.92 15.71
C LEU A 531 -34.90 -23.38 16.09
N ASN A 532 -35.09 -24.28 15.13
CA ASN A 532 -34.84 -25.70 15.33
C ASN A 532 -33.36 -26.04 15.08
N PRO A 533 -32.61 -26.53 16.07
CA PRO A 533 -31.22 -26.94 15.86
C PRO A 533 -31.08 -28.13 14.91
N MET A 534 -32.15 -28.85 14.64
CA MET A 534 -32.17 -30.01 13.76
C MET A 534 -32.42 -29.62 12.29
N ASP A 535 -32.67 -28.35 11.96
CA ASP A 535 -32.93 -27.95 10.58
C ASP A 535 -31.76 -28.27 9.67
N ILE A 536 -32.04 -28.93 8.55
CA ILE A 536 -31.05 -29.26 7.51
C ILE A 536 -31.49 -28.69 6.18
N GLN A 537 -30.52 -28.22 5.41
CA GLN A 537 -30.76 -27.76 4.04
C GLN A 537 -30.25 -28.80 3.04
N LEU A 538 -31.17 -29.29 2.22
CA LEU A 538 -30.83 -30.21 1.14
C LEU A 538 -30.21 -29.42 -0.03
N SER A 539 -28.96 -29.70 -0.37
CA SER A 539 -28.26 -29.10 -1.50
C SER A 539 -28.25 -30.05 -2.70
N HIS A 540 -28.10 -29.53 -3.90
CA HIS A 540 -27.93 -30.33 -5.13
C HIS A 540 -26.72 -31.28 -5.12
N LYS A 541 -25.86 -31.19 -4.10
CA LYS A 541 -24.65 -32.05 -3.96
C LYS A 541 -24.89 -33.39 -3.28
N GLY A 542 -26.09 -33.63 -2.77
CA GLY A 542 -26.51 -34.91 -2.18
C GLY A 542 -26.72 -34.86 -0.67
N ASP A 543 -27.75 -35.57 -0.25
CA ASP A 543 -28.27 -35.59 1.12
C ASP A 543 -27.27 -36.09 2.16
N LYS A 544 -26.31 -36.92 1.72
CA LYS A 544 -25.28 -37.51 2.62
C LYS A 544 -24.25 -36.50 3.14
N GLU A 545 -23.86 -35.50 2.34
CA GLU A 545 -22.88 -34.50 2.80
C GLU A 545 -23.54 -33.49 3.77
N ALA A 546 -24.78 -33.10 3.48
CA ALA A 546 -25.56 -32.24 4.34
C ALA A 546 -25.81 -32.90 5.70
N LEU A 547 -26.18 -34.21 5.70
CA LEU A 547 -26.40 -34.96 6.95
C LEU A 547 -25.11 -35.10 7.77
N LYS A 548 -23.96 -35.32 7.14
CA LYS A 548 -22.67 -35.41 7.82
C LYS A 548 -22.34 -34.12 8.58
N LEU A 549 -22.47 -32.93 7.92
CA LEU A 549 -22.25 -31.64 8.54
C LEU A 549 -23.22 -31.40 9.70
N LYS A 550 -24.51 -31.77 9.53
CA LYS A 550 -25.53 -31.68 10.57
C LYS A 550 -25.21 -32.61 11.73
N SER A 551 -24.75 -33.84 11.47
CA SER A 551 -24.34 -34.79 12.51
C SER A 551 -23.17 -34.21 13.35
N ASP A 552 -22.14 -33.65 12.72
CA ASP A 552 -21.03 -33.01 13.41
C ASP A 552 -21.49 -31.83 14.30
N PHE A 553 -22.46 -31.05 13.83
CA PHE A 553 -23.06 -29.96 14.61
C PHE A 553 -23.83 -30.50 15.83
N ILE A 554 -24.71 -31.49 15.62
CA ILE A 554 -25.54 -32.06 16.70
C ILE A 554 -24.67 -32.78 17.74
N ILE A 555 -23.60 -33.46 17.32
CA ILE A 555 -22.60 -34.03 18.25
C ILE A 555 -21.98 -32.93 19.10
N THR A 556 -21.62 -31.78 18.49
CA THR A 556 -21.07 -30.65 19.23
C THR A 556 -22.09 -30.04 20.20
N LEU A 557 -23.37 -29.95 19.80
CA LEU A 557 -24.47 -29.52 20.65
C LEU A 557 -24.65 -30.45 21.86
N CYS A 558 -24.67 -31.77 21.63
CA CYS A 558 -24.75 -32.77 22.67
C CYS A 558 -23.52 -32.78 23.60
N ASP A 559 -22.35 -32.50 23.03
CA ASP A 559 -21.11 -32.38 23.79
C ASP A 559 -21.13 -31.18 24.75
N LEU A 560 -21.68 -30.05 24.30
CA LEU A 560 -21.91 -28.89 25.18
C LEU A 560 -22.90 -29.16 26.30
N ILE A 561 -23.96 -29.96 26.03
CA ILE A 561 -25.00 -30.28 27.00
C ILE A 561 -24.57 -31.42 27.96
N ALA A 562 -24.02 -32.50 27.45
CA ALA A 562 -23.78 -33.75 28.17
C ALA A 562 -22.31 -34.13 28.38
N GLY A 563 -21.37 -33.45 27.70
CA GLY A 563 -19.94 -33.82 27.68
C GLY A 563 -19.15 -33.50 28.95
N GLY A 564 -19.63 -32.57 29.79
CA GLY A 564 -18.93 -32.16 31.00
C GLY A 564 -17.53 -31.60 30.71
N LYS A 565 -16.59 -31.74 31.67
CA LYS A 565 -15.23 -31.15 31.52
C LYS A 565 -14.34 -31.84 30.47
N ASN A 566 -14.58 -33.11 30.18
CA ASN A 566 -13.74 -33.93 29.30
C ASN A 566 -14.32 -34.12 27.89
N GLY A 567 -15.54 -33.66 27.66
CA GLY A 567 -16.29 -33.92 26.43
C GLY A 567 -16.88 -35.34 26.36
N LEU A 568 -17.63 -35.59 25.29
CA LEU A 568 -18.20 -36.92 25.00
C LEU A 568 -17.11 -37.89 24.53
N GLU A 569 -17.23 -39.14 24.95
CA GLU A 569 -16.38 -40.24 24.49
C GLU A 569 -16.67 -40.60 23.03
N ASN A 570 -15.72 -41.25 22.36
CA ASN A 570 -15.87 -41.57 20.93
C ASN A 570 -17.03 -42.52 20.63
N ASP A 571 -17.33 -43.46 21.54
CA ASP A 571 -18.46 -44.36 21.40
C ASP A 571 -19.81 -43.65 21.65
N GLU A 572 -19.86 -42.64 22.53
CA GLU A 572 -21.02 -41.78 22.72
C GLU A 572 -21.31 -40.92 21.47
N LYS A 573 -20.27 -40.41 20.82
CA LYS A 573 -20.41 -39.72 19.54
C LYS A 573 -20.92 -40.63 18.43
N GLY A 574 -20.45 -41.90 18.42
CA GLY A 574 -20.96 -42.92 17.50
C GLY A 574 -22.43 -43.23 17.66
N ILE A 575 -22.91 -43.33 18.92
CA ILE A 575 -24.32 -43.54 19.21
C ILE A 575 -25.17 -42.36 18.73
N ILE A 576 -24.75 -41.12 18.99
CA ILE A 576 -25.45 -39.93 18.53
C ILE A 576 -25.55 -39.92 17.00
N ASP A 577 -24.45 -40.19 16.28
CA ASP A 577 -24.41 -40.23 14.81
C ASP A 577 -25.37 -41.33 14.24
N GLU A 578 -25.45 -42.47 14.90
CA GLU A 578 -26.39 -43.55 14.51
C GLU A 578 -27.84 -43.11 14.68
N CYS A 579 -28.20 -42.53 15.82
CA CYS A 579 -29.53 -42.00 16.09
C CYS A 579 -29.90 -40.88 15.08
N ILE A 580 -28.97 -39.98 14.77
CA ILE A 580 -29.20 -38.90 13.83
C ILE A 580 -29.55 -39.46 12.45
N ARG A 581 -28.79 -40.43 11.94
CA ARG A 581 -29.09 -41.03 10.63
C ARG A 581 -30.50 -41.61 10.59
N HIS A 582 -30.94 -42.26 11.63
CA HIS A 582 -32.25 -42.88 11.66
C HIS A 582 -33.40 -41.88 11.72
N ILE A 583 -33.28 -40.80 12.52
CA ILE A 583 -34.38 -39.82 12.66
C ILE A 583 -34.57 -38.96 11.37
N TYR A 584 -33.56 -38.82 10.52
CA TYR A 584 -33.69 -38.08 9.25
C TYR A 584 -34.24 -38.93 8.10
N ASP A 585 -34.38 -40.27 8.23
CA ASP A 585 -34.86 -41.14 7.13
C ASP A 585 -36.24 -40.69 6.65
N ALA A 586 -37.17 -40.39 7.53
CA ALA A 586 -38.51 -39.93 7.18
C ALA A 586 -38.51 -38.58 6.45
N TYR A 587 -37.57 -37.67 6.80
CA TYR A 587 -37.41 -36.39 6.12
C TYR A 587 -36.79 -36.54 4.71
N PHE A 588 -35.82 -37.45 4.54
CA PHE A 588 -35.24 -37.71 3.21
C PHE A 588 -36.20 -38.43 2.27
N GLU A 589 -37.10 -39.28 2.80
CA GLU A 589 -38.15 -39.90 1.99
C GLU A 589 -39.19 -38.87 1.50
N ASN A 590 -39.56 -37.91 2.37
CA ASN A 590 -40.51 -36.85 2.05
C ASN A 590 -40.10 -35.54 2.73
N PRO A 591 -39.38 -34.65 2.03
CA PRO A 591 -38.79 -33.44 2.61
C PRO A 591 -39.80 -32.30 2.78
N VAL A 592 -40.75 -32.49 3.70
CA VAL A 592 -41.72 -31.49 4.12
C VAL A 592 -41.39 -30.98 5.53
N PRO A 593 -41.76 -29.73 5.90
CA PRO A 593 -41.45 -29.18 7.22
C PRO A 593 -41.97 -30.02 8.40
N GLU A 594 -43.11 -30.76 8.20
CA GLU A 594 -43.71 -31.61 9.20
C GLU A 594 -42.85 -32.84 9.54
N ASN A 595 -42.02 -33.30 8.60
CA ASN A 595 -41.12 -34.44 8.78
C ASN A 595 -39.72 -34.01 9.29
N MET A 596 -39.46 -32.72 9.42
CA MET A 596 -38.19 -32.24 9.98
C MET A 596 -38.06 -32.67 11.45
N PRO A 597 -36.99 -33.40 11.82
CA PRO A 597 -36.77 -33.79 13.21
C PRO A 597 -36.66 -32.59 14.17
N ILE A 598 -37.00 -32.79 15.42
CA ILE A 598 -36.76 -31.88 16.54
C ILE A 598 -35.92 -32.58 17.62
N LEU A 599 -35.51 -31.86 18.66
CA LEU A 599 -34.67 -32.44 19.72
C LEU A 599 -35.36 -33.63 20.43
N GLU A 600 -36.71 -33.63 20.50
CA GLU A 600 -37.48 -34.74 21.07
C GLU A 600 -37.33 -36.04 20.27
N ASP A 601 -37.20 -35.96 18.93
CA ASP A 601 -36.97 -37.15 18.09
C ASP A 601 -35.59 -37.76 18.40
N LEU A 602 -34.57 -36.94 18.60
CA LEU A 602 -33.25 -37.40 19.02
C LEU A 602 -33.29 -38.01 20.43
N TYR A 603 -33.98 -37.38 21.36
CA TYR A 603 -34.16 -37.87 22.72
C TYR A 603 -34.81 -39.26 22.72
N ASN A 604 -35.88 -39.45 21.97
CA ASN A 604 -36.58 -40.72 21.85
C ASN A 604 -35.71 -41.82 21.22
N ALA A 605 -34.98 -41.48 20.12
CA ALA A 605 -34.04 -42.41 19.48
C ALA A 605 -32.91 -42.86 20.43
N LEU A 606 -32.39 -41.97 21.26
CA LEU A 606 -31.39 -42.30 22.27
C LEU A 606 -31.93 -43.24 23.35
N LEU A 607 -33.20 -43.11 23.78
CA LEU A 607 -33.83 -44.01 24.73
C LEU A 607 -34.09 -45.40 24.14
N GLU A 608 -34.46 -45.50 22.86
CA GLU A 608 -34.66 -46.75 22.13
C GLU A 608 -33.37 -47.56 21.92
N HIS A 609 -32.24 -46.93 21.92
CA HIS A 609 -30.91 -47.53 21.65
C HIS A 609 -30.45 -48.55 22.68
N LYS A 610 -31.15 -48.69 23.83
CA LYS A 610 -30.90 -49.68 24.92
C LYS A 610 -29.45 -49.75 25.42
N ASN A 611 -28.73 -48.62 25.40
CA ASN A 611 -27.34 -48.47 25.86
C ASN A 611 -27.30 -47.49 27.04
N LYS A 612 -26.61 -47.84 28.14
CA LYS A 612 -26.47 -46.98 29.32
C LYS A 612 -25.87 -45.60 28.99
N LYS A 613 -24.99 -45.54 28.00
CA LYS A 613 -24.41 -44.27 27.56
C LYS A 613 -25.39 -43.42 26.77
N ALA A 614 -26.22 -44.04 25.94
CA ALA A 614 -27.34 -43.36 25.27
C ALA A 614 -28.35 -42.81 26.28
N GLU A 615 -28.71 -43.61 27.29
CA GLU A 615 -29.60 -43.19 28.37
C GLU A 615 -29.02 -42.01 29.17
N ARG A 616 -27.72 -41.99 29.43
CA ARG A 616 -27.03 -40.89 30.09
C ARG A 616 -27.17 -39.59 29.28
N ILE A 617 -26.96 -39.66 27.96
CA ILE A 617 -27.10 -38.51 27.06
C ILE A 617 -28.54 -38.04 27.00
N ALA A 618 -29.51 -38.98 26.87
CA ALA A 618 -30.94 -38.67 26.89
C ALA A 618 -31.32 -37.95 28.18
N ASN A 619 -30.89 -38.47 29.33
CA ASN A 619 -31.15 -37.84 30.63
C ASN A 619 -30.59 -36.41 30.73
N SER A 620 -29.47 -36.11 30.08
CA SER A 620 -28.92 -34.75 30.00
C SER A 620 -29.77 -33.83 29.10
N LEU A 621 -30.43 -34.38 28.08
CA LEU A 621 -31.33 -33.65 27.18
C LEU A 621 -32.71 -33.36 27.76
N VAL A 622 -33.14 -34.05 28.84
CA VAL A 622 -34.49 -33.90 29.46
C VAL A 622 -34.82 -32.43 29.73
N LEU A 623 -33.86 -31.67 30.25
CA LEU A 623 -34.05 -30.26 30.57
C LEU A 623 -34.41 -29.42 29.32
N TYR A 624 -33.89 -29.78 28.18
CA TYR A 624 -34.04 -29.07 26.90
C TYR A 624 -35.20 -29.60 26.05
N VAL A 625 -35.75 -30.80 26.37
CA VAL A 625 -36.87 -31.41 25.65
C VAL A 625 -38.17 -31.25 26.44
N HIS A 626 -38.19 -31.68 27.70
CA HIS A 626 -39.39 -31.70 28.55
C HIS A 626 -39.31 -30.74 29.75
N GLY A 627 -38.12 -30.19 30.01
CA GLY A 627 -37.88 -29.32 31.16
C GLY A 627 -38.16 -27.84 30.86
N SER A 628 -37.69 -26.97 31.77
CA SER A 628 -37.92 -25.52 31.72
C SER A 628 -37.13 -24.81 30.62
N GLN A 629 -36.21 -25.50 29.94
CA GLN A 629 -35.37 -24.95 28.87
C GLN A 629 -35.69 -25.55 27.49
N ASN A 630 -36.95 -25.97 27.26
CA ASN A 630 -37.42 -26.64 26.04
C ASN A 630 -37.59 -25.70 24.84
N TYR A 631 -37.04 -24.47 24.90
CA TYR A 631 -37.20 -23.44 23.89
C TYR A 631 -36.70 -23.88 22.48
N PHE A 632 -35.66 -24.70 22.41
CA PHE A 632 -35.11 -25.22 21.15
C PHE A 632 -35.74 -26.55 20.69
N ASN A 633 -36.78 -27.04 21.38
CA ASN A 633 -37.51 -28.25 21.00
C ASN A 633 -38.79 -27.92 20.20
N HIS A 634 -38.67 -27.00 19.25
CA HIS A 634 -39.76 -26.57 18.36
C HIS A 634 -39.29 -26.48 16.94
N ARG A 635 -40.18 -26.67 15.96
CA ARG A 635 -39.91 -26.42 14.57
C ARG A 635 -39.71 -24.93 14.32
N THR A 636 -38.81 -24.59 13.41
CA THR A 636 -38.54 -23.20 13.00
C THR A 636 -39.80 -22.59 12.40
N ASN A 637 -40.19 -21.43 12.89
CA ASN A 637 -41.36 -20.68 12.44
C ASN A 637 -41.02 -19.26 11.99
N VAL A 638 -39.71 -18.92 11.88
CA VAL A 638 -39.25 -17.63 11.45
C VAL A 638 -38.90 -17.63 9.97
N ASP A 639 -39.21 -16.55 9.25
CA ASP A 639 -38.83 -16.42 7.88
C ASP A 639 -37.34 -16.08 7.76
N SER A 640 -36.56 -16.96 7.19
CA SER A 640 -35.12 -16.82 7.02
C SER A 640 -34.71 -16.17 5.69
N GLN A 641 -35.66 -15.60 4.90
CA GLN A 641 -35.38 -15.10 3.56
C GLN A 641 -35.06 -13.59 3.52
N ASN A 642 -35.21 -12.84 4.61
CA ASN A 642 -34.90 -11.42 4.63
C ASN A 642 -33.40 -11.17 4.41
N ARG A 643 -33.09 -10.13 3.66
CA ARG A 643 -31.72 -9.75 3.32
C ARG A 643 -30.87 -9.37 4.54
N ILE A 644 -31.50 -8.76 5.56
CA ILE A 644 -30.85 -8.41 6.81
C ILE A 644 -31.59 -9.05 7.98
N MET A 645 -30.90 -9.86 8.76
CA MET A 645 -31.45 -10.58 9.88
C MET A 645 -30.61 -10.34 11.14
N CYS A 646 -31.28 -10.22 12.27
CA CYS A 646 -30.66 -10.15 13.59
C CYS A 646 -31.24 -11.23 14.50
N PHE A 647 -30.39 -12.06 15.05
CA PHE A 647 -30.74 -13.00 16.12
C PHE A 647 -30.44 -12.34 17.48
N ASP A 648 -31.48 -11.79 18.12
CA ASP A 648 -31.37 -11.21 19.46
C ASP A 648 -31.50 -12.35 20.49
N ILE A 649 -30.38 -12.65 21.14
CA ILE A 649 -30.27 -13.72 22.16
C ILE A 649 -30.04 -13.15 23.58
N ARG A 650 -30.27 -11.85 23.77
CA ARG A 650 -30.02 -11.15 25.03
C ARG A 650 -30.78 -11.79 26.22
N ASP A 651 -32.07 -12.12 25.99
CA ASP A 651 -32.96 -12.61 27.04
C ASP A 651 -32.87 -14.14 27.25
N LEU A 652 -31.95 -14.83 26.56
CA LEU A 652 -31.57 -16.19 26.92
C LEU A 652 -30.72 -16.14 28.19
N GLY A 653 -31.11 -16.98 29.19
CA GLY A 653 -30.34 -17.15 30.43
C GLY A 653 -28.89 -17.55 30.14
N ASN A 654 -27.94 -17.25 31.04
CA ASN A 654 -26.51 -17.48 30.82
C ASN A 654 -26.16 -18.90 30.34
N GLN A 655 -26.90 -19.94 30.80
CA GLN A 655 -26.70 -21.33 30.39
C GLN A 655 -27.15 -21.60 28.95
N LEU A 656 -28.17 -20.86 28.45
CA LEU A 656 -28.65 -20.99 27.07
C LEU A 656 -27.94 -20.06 26.07
N LYS A 657 -27.23 -19.06 26.55
CA LYS A 657 -26.61 -18.07 25.68
C LYS A 657 -25.56 -18.70 24.76
N GLU A 658 -24.70 -19.55 25.32
CA GLU A 658 -23.66 -20.26 24.53
C GLU A 658 -24.29 -21.26 23.55
N LEU A 659 -25.32 -21.98 24.00
CA LEU A 659 -26.11 -22.90 23.18
C LEU A 659 -26.82 -22.13 22.04
N GLY A 660 -27.46 -21.00 22.38
CA GLY A 660 -28.14 -20.13 21.42
C GLY A 660 -27.19 -19.58 20.36
N MET A 661 -25.96 -19.12 20.74
CA MET A 661 -24.94 -18.68 19.79
C MET A 661 -24.54 -19.83 18.86
N LEU A 662 -24.36 -21.05 19.37
CA LEU A 662 -24.00 -22.21 18.53
C LEU A 662 -25.12 -22.56 17.54
N ILE A 663 -26.40 -22.49 17.96
CA ILE A 663 -27.55 -22.74 17.08
C ILE A 663 -27.68 -21.63 16.00
N VAL A 664 -27.50 -20.37 16.39
CA VAL A 664 -27.46 -19.24 15.42
C VAL A 664 -26.34 -19.46 14.39
N GLN A 665 -25.18 -19.94 14.83
CA GLN A 665 -24.07 -20.24 13.94
C GLN A 665 -24.42 -21.27 12.86
N ASP A 666 -25.11 -22.34 13.25
CA ASP A 666 -25.58 -23.36 12.32
C ASP A 666 -26.64 -22.81 11.35
N ALA A 667 -27.56 -21.98 11.83
CA ALA A 667 -28.53 -21.30 10.97
C ALA A 667 -27.86 -20.36 9.97
N VAL A 668 -26.82 -19.63 10.40
CA VAL A 668 -25.99 -18.79 9.50
C VAL A 668 -25.30 -19.66 8.48
N TRP A 669 -24.71 -20.79 8.87
CA TRP A 669 -24.06 -21.70 7.92
C TRP A 669 -25.01 -22.24 6.86
N ASN A 670 -26.22 -22.60 7.26
CA ASN A 670 -27.28 -23.02 6.34
C ASN A 670 -27.61 -21.89 5.34
N ARG A 671 -27.70 -20.63 5.80
CA ARG A 671 -27.93 -19.47 4.94
C ARG A 671 -26.74 -19.21 3.97
N VAL A 672 -25.51 -19.30 4.47
CA VAL A 672 -24.30 -19.16 3.63
C VAL A 672 -24.27 -20.23 2.54
N SER A 673 -24.63 -21.46 2.88
CA SER A 673 -24.67 -22.57 1.91
C SER A 673 -25.68 -22.33 0.79
N GLN A 674 -26.91 -21.88 1.13
CA GLN A 674 -27.92 -21.48 0.14
C GLN A 674 -27.46 -20.31 -0.74
N ASN A 675 -26.89 -19.29 -0.14
CA ASN A 675 -26.44 -18.10 -0.84
C ASN A 675 -25.25 -18.38 -1.77
N ARG A 676 -24.40 -19.34 -1.40
CA ARG A 676 -23.29 -19.79 -2.26
C ARG A 676 -23.81 -20.36 -3.59
N GLU A 677 -24.89 -21.12 -3.56
CA GLU A 677 -25.53 -21.62 -4.78
C GLU A 677 -26.14 -20.49 -5.62
N ARG A 678 -26.71 -19.50 -4.96
CA ARG A 678 -27.31 -18.29 -5.59
C ARG A 678 -26.26 -17.26 -6.00
N LYS A 679 -24.96 -17.47 -5.66
CA LYS A 679 -23.86 -16.51 -5.87
C LYS A 679 -24.08 -15.18 -5.14
N ILE A 680 -24.74 -15.20 -4.01
CA ILE A 680 -24.94 -14.06 -3.11
C ILE A 680 -23.91 -14.16 -1.97
N ALA A 681 -23.18 -13.08 -1.72
CA ALA A 681 -22.27 -13.02 -0.56
C ALA A 681 -23.07 -12.83 0.73
N THR A 682 -22.68 -13.52 1.80
CA THR A 682 -23.27 -13.38 3.13
C THR A 682 -22.24 -12.77 4.07
N ARG A 683 -22.61 -11.71 4.77
CA ARG A 683 -21.82 -11.08 5.83
C ARG A 683 -22.41 -11.47 7.18
N TYR A 684 -21.59 -12.11 8.00
CA TYR A 684 -21.96 -12.52 9.33
C TYR A 684 -21.23 -11.66 10.37
N TYR A 685 -21.98 -11.02 11.25
CA TYR A 685 -21.47 -10.23 12.37
C TYR A 685 -21.85 -10.95 13.67
N CYS A 686 -20.85 -11.37 14.41
CA CYS A 686 -21.03 -12.01 15.72
C CYS A 686 -20.48 -11.08 16.79
N ASP A 687 -21.39 -10.44 17.55
CA ASP A 687 -20.97 -9.62 18.69
C ASP A 687 -20.64 -10.52 19.89
N GLU A 688 -19.86 -10.02 20.84
CA GLU A 688 -19.36 -10.74 22.00
C GLU A 688 -18.79 -12.13 21.63
N PHE A 689 -18.09 -12.23 20.52
CA PHE A 689 -17.50 -13.46 19.98
C PHE A 689 -16.67 -14.26 21.01
N HIS A 690 -16.12 -13.58 22.01
CA HIS A 690 -15.38 -14.21 23.09
C HIS A 690 -16.19 -15.26 23.89
N LEU A 691 -17.52 -15.16 23.89
CA LEU A 691 -18.39 -16.16 24.55
C LEU A 691 -18.25 -17.52 23.90
N LEU A 692 -18.12 -17.60 22.56
CA LEU A 692 -17.91 -18.84 21.81
C LEU A 692 -16.52 -19.44 22.02
N LEU A 693 -15.54 -18.64 22.44
CA LEU A 693 -14.16 -19.09 22.65
C LEU A 693 -13.93 -19.66 24.07
N LYS A 694 -14.89 -19.52 25.00
CA LYS A 694 -14.76 -20.01 26.38
C LYS A 694 -14.70 -21.54 26.45
N GLU A 695 -15.51 -22.20 25.65
CA GLU A 695 -15.56 -23.64 25.58
C GLU A 695 -14.76 -24.19 24.40
N LYS A 696 -13.94 -25.20 24.67
CA LYS A 696 -13.05 -25.80 23.66
C LYS A 696 -13.80 -26.33 22.44
N GLN A 697 -14.96 -26.91 22.67
CA GLN A 697 -15.81 -27.54 21.65
C GLN A 697 -16.37 -26.49 20.69
N THR A 698 -16.91 -25.40 21.20
CA THR A 698 -17.47 -24.31 20.41
C THR A 698 -16.37 -23.57 19.67
N ALA A 699 -15.20 -23.36 20.32
CA ALA A 699 -14.03 -22.74 19.67
C ALA A 699 -13.51 -23.55 18.46
N ILE A 700 -13.42 -24.88 18.60
CA ILE A 700 -12.99 -25.76 17.50
C ILE A 700 -14.01 -25.74 16.36
N TYR A 701 -15.32 -25.76 16.66
CA TYR A 701 -16.37 -25.68 15.64
C TYR A 701 -16.30 -24.39 14.83
N GLN A 702 -15.97 -23.27 15.47
CA GLN A 702 -15.81 -21.96 14.83
C GLN A 702 -14.58 -21.85 13.93
N LEU A 703 -13.50 -22.55 14.27
CA LEU A 703 -12.23 -22.47 13.55
C LEU A 703 -12.17 -23.42 12.32
N ARG A 704 -13.10 -24.34 12.21
CA ARG A 704 -13.27 -25.23 11.05
C ARG A 704 -14.07 -24.56 9.94
#